data_ac5df8a4835073dfdb7959cad2d129f6
#
_entry.id   ac5df8a4835073dfdb7959cad2d129f6
#
_cell.length_a   1.000
_cell.length_b   1.000
_cell.length_c   1.000
_cell.angle_alpha   90.00
_cell.angle_beta   90.00
_cell.angle_gamma   90.00
#
_symmetry.space_group_name_H-M   'P 1'
#
loop_
_entity.id
_entity.type
_entity.pdbx_description
1 polymer ?
#
loop_
_entity_poly.entity_id
_entity_poly.type
_entity_poly.pdbx_seq_one_letter_code
_entity_poly.pdbx_strand_id
1 'polypeptide(L)'
;MKSIDLFAAIADTKIEQRKEYMEAKQPVPVPDVLFECVNIVKDNDICKDNNEGKVIDKIKDKYSFPEEQSYEQQLKNYYEGLEQLKAQYAPFLKRRSKHAIKRARLEFKNFDFRFETREDIDDFSAVLEGRGIWESITIPHYHGPTGKWVTYYRTEFDYKKDNLRDYIVFKGSDYITGVYVNSRHVLSHEGFFYAFEEDITEYLKEKGNVLVVRVENDITMLGENGRLGKKIYAATGIGWDDPKDGWHHCPPGGGIFDKVYIEKRESTFIFDACVYPDIDNQTAKIKVVVKNVDRYKKDVKINISVEPFNFDDCFRYTGEFQRKIHEGENHYHFDIKIENPKLWDSFTPYLYTVIIESDNSDQYEQNFGMRKFHMDTVNKPYGTLYLNNAEILLRGANEMGHLQLCVMNDDYEQLIEDILIAKYCNMNYYRITQRPVQSEIYEYCDMLGMMVQADFPLFGQLARSQFYEAVRQVGEMERHVRRHPSVIMVSYINEPTDQFKSDNQQINLTGAELENWFEICDRVIKQENPYRVIKRVEGDYDPPTFEGLSDFHCYNMWYTNHALPIGDLYKGYLPAIRKDWKTACGEYGTEGLDNLDLMKERYPKEWLPKNEEECWIPDRIVRAQTNSMHGDWFYEQDNIKDWIYFSQLHQAKAASIMTLALRRRSDYVVQTALHLLIDAYPSGWMKTVVGVDRVPKPAYFTFKEALIPLKVNLRCDRRTCYTNDVLDTECWILNDTAVDYSDMTITAVLYDRYKNPLKTYKLNTSAKGCKSVPVGKIRIDTSDIAVKEREALSLAVFMEHQGKVIDTDVYNFYLFEKNFKRISAYSLGMLAKQVVNTCPAFKQADKETADIIIISDKKHLKEAEAIKRSINKPILFILNSCLENFKFNRHTYEMSDRRMWKATYCPINQSLLPGYRWDDLSFLYDSDTDKINYVAEYFIQCDKVEKMYVFNYKKPSFGESAEGRKEKRPVLMHNEDGIFTTLNLKGRVGVNPVSDKILYDVVRGLL
;
A
#
# COMPACT_ATOMS: atom_id res chain seq x y z
N MET A 1 27.48 -34.14 18.69
CA MET A 1 26.66 -33.84 19.87
C MET A 1 26.62 -32.34 20.23
N LYS A 2 27.78 -31.61 20.23
CA LYS A 2 27.78 -30.17 20.60
C LYS A 2 27.09 -29.19 19.62
N SER A 3 26.84 -29.55 18.37
CA SER A 3 26.16 -28.68 17.39
C SER A 3 24.63 -28.71 17.51
N ILE A 4 24.07 -29.81 18.01
CA ILE A 4 22.62 -29.96 18.22
C ILE A 4 22.15 -29.14 19.43
N ASP A 5 22.98 -29.11 20.48
CA ASP A 5 22.68 -28.34 21.69
C ASP A 5 22.74 -26.82 21.46
N LEU A 6 23.57 -26.34 20.54
CA LEU A 6 23.64 -24.92 20.18
C LEU A 6 22.41 -24.45 19.39
N PHE A 7 21.92 -25.28 18.48
CA PHE A 7 20.68 -25.00 17.75
C PHE A 7 19.43 -25.00 18.65
N ALA A 8 19.39 -25.92 19.60
CA ALA A 8 18.29 -25.95 20.60
C ALA A 8 18.31 -24.70 21.49
N ALA A 9 19.48 -24.29 21.99
CA ALA A 9 19.62 -23.11 22.84
C ALA A 9 19.28 -21.79 22.08
N ILE A 10 19.64 -21.70 20.79
CA ILE A 10 19.26 -20.56 19.95
C ILE A 10 17.74 -20.54 19.68
N ALA A 11 17.13 -21.70 19.47
CA ALA A 11 15.69 -21.84 19.30
C ALA A 11 14.93 -21.46 20.58
N ASP A 12 15.40 -21.88 21.75
CA ASP A 12 14.77 -21.55 23.04
C ASP A 12 14.84 -20.05 23.36
N THR A 13 15.99 -19.41 23.11
CA THR A 13 16.14 -17.95 23.29
C THR A 13 15.22 -17.16 22.35
N LYS A 14 15.07 -17.60 21.12
CA LYS A 14 14.16 -16.99 20.14
C LYS A 14 12.68 -17.23 20.48
N ILE A 15 12.34 -18.34 21.12
CA ILE A 15 10.99 -18.64 21.61
C ILE A 15 10.62 -17.74 22.81
N GLU A 16 11.57 -17.46 23.71
CA GLU A 16 11.34 -16.53 24.82
C GLU A 16 11.14 -15.09 24.34
N GLN A 17 11.95 -14.63 23.40
CA GLN A 17 11.78 -13.32 22.76
C GLN A 17 10.42 -13.18 22.04
N ARG A 18 9.93 -14.27 21.44
CA ARG A 18 8.57 -14.33 20.87
C ARG A 18 7.47 -14.21 21.92
N LYS A 19 7.64 -14.81 23.09
CA LYS A 19 6.68 -14.69 24.19
C LYS A 19 6.60 -13.26 24.69
N GLU A 20 7.74 -12.60 24.89
CA GLU A 20 7.79 -11.19 25.26
C GLU A 20 7.12 -10.29 24.24
N TYR A 21 7.27 -10.59 22.93
CA TYR A 21 6.56 -9.86 21.86
C TYR A 21 5.05 -10.09 21.91
N MET A 22 4.59 -11.32 22.09
CA MET A 22 3.15 -11.64 22.17
C MET A 22 2.48 -10.98 23.38
N GLU A 23 3.22 -10.77 24.47
CA GLU A 23 2.77 -10.03 25.65
C GLU A 23 2.78 -8.50 25.41
N ALA A 24 3.61 -7.99 24.48
CA ALA A 24 3.76 -6.59 24.16
C ALA A 24 2.77 -6.05 23.10
N LYS A 25 1.75 -6.81 22.68
CA LYS A 25 0.75 -6.43 21.64
C LYS A 25 -0.15 -5.23 22.00
N GLN A 26 0.29 -4.35 22.89
CA GLN A 26 -0.41 -3.09 23.12
C GLN A 26 -0.07 -2.09 21.98
N PRO A 27 -1.08 -1.43 21.39
CA PRO A 27 -0.82 -0.38 20.41
C PRO A 27 0.13 0.68 20.98
N VAL A 28 1.12 1.09 20.21
CA VAL A 28 2.03 2.19 20.60
C VAL A 28 1.21 3.48 20.64
N PRO A 29 0.92 4.06 21.82
CA PRO A 29 0.15 5.30 21.92
C PRO A 29 0.96 6.45 21.33
N VAL A 30 0.26 7.51 20.99
CA VAL A 30 0.90 8.81 20.76
C VAL A 30 1.61 9.18 22.06
N PRO A 31 2.92 9.47 22.05
CA PRO A 31 3.61 9.85 23.28
C PRO A 31 2.93 11.08 23.91
N ASP A 32 2.57 11.00 25.19
CA ASP A 32 1.95 12.13 25.92
C ASP A 32 2.81 13.40 25.83
N VAL A 33 4.13 13.23 25.78
CA VAL A 33 5.13 14.30 25.54
C VAL A 33 4.81 15.15 24.29
N LEU A 34 4.18 14.59 23.27
CA LEU A 34 3.77 15.38 22.08
C LEU A 34 2.61 16.36 22.41
N PHE A 35 1.89 16.13 23.50
CA PHE A 35 0.77 17.00 23.92
C PHE A 35 1.03 17.79 25.20
N GLU A 36 2.10 17.48 25.96
CA GLU A 36 2.42 18.18 27.21
C GLU A 36 2.74 19.67 27.00
N CYS A 37 3.20 20.06 25.83
CA CYS A 37 3.51 21.44 25.47
C CYS A 37 2.44 22.12 24.63
N VAL A 38 1.29 21.48 24.42
CA VAL A 38 0.25 21.99 23.52
C VAL A 38 -0.57 23.06 24.22
N ASN A 39 -0.42 24.31 23.80
CA ASN A 39 -1.26 25.41 24.28
C ASN A 39 -2.72 25.19 23.87
N ILE A 40 -3.61 25.18 24.85
CA ILE A 40 -5.05 25.27 24.59
C ILE A 40 -5.31 26.69 24.08
N VAL A 41 -5.67 26.79 22.80
CA VAL A 41 -5.98 28.07 22.20
C VAL A 41 -7.41 28.43 22.60
N LYS A 42 -7.54 29.46 23.41
CA LYS A 42 -8.81 30.05 23.72
C LYS A 42 -9.19 31.07 22.64
N ASP A 43 -10.48 31.32 22.48
CA ASP A 43 -11.00 32.40 21.65
C ASP A 43 -10.13 33.65 21.81
N ASN A 44 -9.45 34.07 20.77
CA ASN A 44 -8.74 35.35 20.81
C ASN A 44 -9.75 36.46 20.52
N ASP A 45 -9.76 37.46 21.38
CA ASP A 45 -10.59 38.66 21.35
C ASP A 45 -10.45 39.53 20.07
N ILE A 46 -10.21 38.96 18.92
CA ILE A 46 -10.14 39.70 17.64
C ILE A 46 -11.49 40.28 17.25
N CYS A 47 -12.60 39.79 17.82
CA CYS A 47 -13.95 40.25 17.54
C CYS A 47 -14.49 41.28 18.54
N LYS A 48 -13.72 41.79 19.50
CA LYS A 48 -14.22 42.76 20.50
C LYS A 48 -14.01 44.26 20.19
N ASP A 49 -13.41 44.55 19.03
CA ASP A 49 -13.38 45.92 18.57
C ASP A 49 -14.72 46.29 17.93
N ASN A 50 -15.30 47.44 18.32
CA ASN A 50 -16.59 47.99 17.92
C ASN A 50 -16.76 48.28 16.42
N ASN A 51 -16.10 47.50 15.56
CA ASN A 51 -16.15 47.55 14.10
C ASN A 51 -16.40 46.14 13.49
N GLU A 52 -17.35 45.41 14.04
CA GLU A 52 -17.65 43.99 13.63
C GLU A 52 -17.76 43.79 12.12
N GLY A 53 -18.39 44.69 11.36
CA GLY A 53 -18.52 44.58 9.92
C GLY A 53 -17.20 44.66 9.15
N LYS A 54 -16.24 45.51 9.54
CA LYS A 54 -14.94 45.67 8.84
C LYS A 54 -13.97 44.56 9.16
N VAL A 55 -14.07 43.92 10.31
CA VAL A 55 -13.23 42.80 10.73
C VAL A 55 -13.68 41.55 10.00
N ILE A 56 -14.98 41.31 9.88
CA ILE A 56 -15.57 40.20 9.10
C ILE A 56 -15.20 40.32 7.62
N ASP A 57 -15.23 41.50 7.02
CA ASP A 57 -14.85 41.70 5.63
C ASP A 57 -13.36 41.43 5.41
N LYS A 58 -12.46 41.86 6.31
CA LYS A 58 -11.03 41.55 6.26
C LYS A 58 -10.73 40.07 6.40
N ILE A 59 -11.52 39.35 7.22
CA ILE A 59 -11.40 37.89 7.36
C ILE A 59 -11.86 37.22 6.07
N LYS A 60 -12.98 37.64 5.50
CA LYS A 60 -13.50 37.10 4.22
C LYS A 60 -12.53 37.31 3.07
N ASP A 61 -11.83 38.44 3.00
CA ASP A 61 -10.89 38.72 1.95
C ASP A 61 -9.61 37.88 2.03
N LYS A 62 -9.12 37.63 3.25
CA LYS A 62 -7.86 36.89 3.45
C LYS A 62 -8.04 35.40 3.65
N TYR A 63 -9.12 34.98 4.29
CA TYR A 63 -9.41 33.60 4.66
C TYR A 63 -10.78 33.20 4.09
N SER A 64 -10.91 33.22 2.76
CA SER A 64 -12.09 32.67 2.11
C SER A 64 -12.17 31.17 2.35
N PHE A 65 -13.40 30.66 2.53
CA PHE A 65 -13.59 29.21 2.72
C PHE A 65 -13.01 28.46 1.51
N PRO A 66 -12.17 27.45 1.72
CA PRO A 66 -11.58 26.69 0.64
C PRO A 66 -12.68 26.03 -0.22
N GLU A 67 -12.72 26.36 -1.51
CA GLU A 67 -13.65 25.73 -2.44
C GLU A 67 -13.14 24.34 -2.82
N GLU A 68 -14.04 23.36 -2.73
CA GLU A 68 -13.76 22.01 -3.19
C GLU A 68 -13.79 22.00 -4.73
N GLN A 69 -12.71 21.57 -5.36
CA GLN A 69 -12.62 21.46 -6.81
C GLN A 69 -13.50 20.31 -7.33
N SER A 70 -14.23 20.54 -8.42
CA SER A 70 -14.94 19.45 -9.10
C SER A 70 -13.95 18.41 -9.63
N TYR A 71 -14.41 17.18 -9.83
CA TYR A 71 -13.58 16.12 -10.39
C TYR A 71 -13.02 16.50 -11.78
N GLU A 72 -13.83 17.14 -12.63
CA GLU A 72 -13.41 17.62 -13.94
C GLU A 72 -12.29 18.67 -13.84
N GLN A 73 -12.38 19.57 -12.87
CA GLN A 73 -11.31 20.55 -12.63
C GLN A 73 -10.04 19.87 -12.11
N GLN A 74 -10.16 18.88 -11.26
CA GLN A 74 -9.03 18.07 -10.78
C GLN A 74 -8.36 17.32 -11.93
N LEU A 75 -9.13 16.71 -12.84
CA LEU A 75 -8.60 16.05 -14.04
C LEU A 75 -7.87 17.04 -14.97
N LYS A 76 -8.46 18.22 -15.19
CA LYS A 76 -7.80 19.26 -16.00
C LYS A 76 -6.44 19.64 -15.40
N ASN A 77 -6.41 19.93 -14.11
CA ASN A 77 -5.18 20.26 -13.38
C ASN A 77 -4.16 19.12 -13.42
N TYR A 78 -4.62 17.87 -13.41
CA TYR A 78 -3.76 16.70 -13.52
C TYR A 78 -3.03 16.65 -14.86
N TYR A 79 -3.75 16.78 -15.99
CA TYR A 79 -3.11 16.75 -17.31
C TYR A 79 -2.17 17.94 -17.52
N GLU A 80 -2.58 19.16 -17.13
CA GLU A 80 -1.73 20.35 -17.19
C GLU A 80 -0.46 20.19 -16.33
N GLY A 81 -0.59 19.61 -15.14
CA GLY A 81 0.52 19.36 -14.23
C GLY A 81 1.50 18.29 -14.74
N LEU A 82 1.01 17.24 -15.39
CA LEU A 82 1.87 16.24 -16.03
C LEU A 82 2.70 16.85 -17.15
N GLU A 83 2.10 17.69 -18.00
CA GLU A 83 2.85 18.39 -19.06
C GLU A 83 3.92 19.34 -18.49
N GLN A 84 3.63 20.02 -17.37
CA GLN A 84 4.63 20.81 -16.66
C GLN A 84 5.78 19.96 -16.13
N LEU A 85 5.48 18.80 -15.53
CA LEU A 85 6.51 17.87 -15.05
C LEU A 85 7.32 17.26 -16.20
N LYS A 86 6.70 16.89 -17.31
CA LYS A 86 7.41 16.44 -18.53
C LYS A 86 8.43 17.49 -18.97
N ALA A 87 8.03 18.75 -19.04
CA ALA A 87 8.93 19.85 -19.39
C ALA A 87 10.05 20.04 -18.35
N GLN A 88 9.74 19.94 -17.06
CA GLN A 88 10.72 20.06 -15.98
C GLN A 88 11.79 18.96 -16.02
N TYR A 89 11.39 17.71 -16.27
CA TYR A 89 12.30 16.56 -16.26
C TYR A 89 12.90 16.22 -17.61
N ALA A 90 12.43 16.82 -18.71
CA ALA A 90 12.99 16.61 -20.05
C ALA A 90 14.52 16.79 -20.14
N PRO A 91 15.17 17.76 -19.46
CA PRO A 91 16.61 17.89 -19.45
C PRO A 91 17.35 16.64 -18.92
N PHE A 92 16.75 15.88 -18.00
CA PHE A 92 17.35 14.70 -17.40
C PHE A 92 17.19 13.43 -18.25
N LEU A 93 16.23 13.42 -19.19
CA LEU A 93 15.94 12.29 -20.07
C LEU A 93 16.84 12.24 -21.32
N LYS A 94 17.95 12.95 -21.33
CA LYS A 94 18.90 12.95 -22.45
C LYS A 94 19.45 11.55 -22.68
N ARG A 95 19.05 10.93 -23.79
CA ARG A 95 19.76 9.77 -24.32
C ARG A 95 21.08 10.25 -24.90
N ARG A 96 22.17 9.62 -24.47
CA ARG A 96 23.48 9.87 -25.08
C ARG A 96 23.47 9.51 -26.54
N SER A 97 24.29 10.29 -27.29
CA SER A 97 24.81 9.78 -28.54
C SER A 97 25.45 8.41 -28.26
N LYS A 98 24.94 7.38 -28.88
CA LYS A 98 25.41 6.01 -28.74
C LYS A 98 26.91 6.00 -28.95
N HIS A 99 27.70 5.82 -27.90
CA HIS A 99 29.06 5.31 -28.09
C HIS A 99 28.86 3.96 -28.79
N ALA A 100 29.55 3.78 -29.91
CA ALA A 100 29.39 2.55 -30.66
C ALA A 100 29.68 1.38 -29.71
N ILE A 101 28.65 0.60 -29.38
CA ILE A 101 28.84 -0.61 -28.59
C ILE A 101 29.78 -1.48 -29.43
N LYS A 102 30.98 -1.74 -28.93
CA LYS A 102 31.97 -2.54 -29.64
C LYS A 102 31.60 -4.03 -29.79
N ARG A 103 30.56 -4.45 -28.99
CA ARG A 103 30.01 -5.80 -29.06
C ARG A 103 28.90 -5.90 -30.08
N ALA A 104 29.13 -6.69 -31.14
CA ALA A 104 28.08 -6.94 -32.12
C ALA A 104 27.04 -7.91 -31.54
N ARG A 105 25.75 -7.67 -31.84
CA ARG A 105 24.63 -8.49 -31.39
C ARG A 105 23.79 -8.96 -32.57
N LEU A 106 23.35 -10.21 -32.48
CA LEU A 106 22.24 -10.76 -33.27
C LEU A 106 21.07 -10.96 -32.34
N GLU A 107 20.05 -10.12 -32.46
CA GLU A 107 18.83 -10.19 -31.63
C GLU A 107 17.80 -11.12 -32.27
N PHE A 108 17.19 -11.97 -31.46
CA PHE A 108 16.09 -12.84 -31.87
C PHE A 108 14.77 -12.18 -31.47
N LYS A 109 13.86 -12.03 -32.42
CA LYS A 109 12.52 -11.48 -32.18
C LYS A 109 11.42 -12.50 -32.50
N ASN A 110 11.60 -13.24 -33.57
CA ASN A 110 10.57 -14.16 -34.07
C ASN A 110 10.91 -15.60 -33.69
N PHE A 111 9.92 -16.28 -33.17
CA PHE A 111 10.02 -17.67 -32.79
C PHE A 111 8.78 -18.42 -33.26
N ASP A 112 8.96 -19.71 -33.53
CA ASP A 112 7.88 -20.67 -33.53
C ASP A 112 7.64 -21.13 -32.09
N PHE A 113 6.39 -21.16 -31.66
CA PHE A 113 5.97 -21.38 -30.27
C PHE A 113 4.95 -22.53 -30.21
N ARG A 114 4.98 -23.30 -29.13
CA ARG A 114 3.92 -24.22 -28.76
C ARG A 114 3.98 -24.63 -27.29
N PHE A 115 2.85 -25.11 -26.78
CA PHE A 115 2.79 -25.82 -25.50
C PHE A 115 3.28 -27.25 -25.65
N GLU A 116 3.86 -27.81 -24.58
CA GLU A 116 4.27 -29.22 -24.51
C GLU A 116 3.08 -30.13 -24.70
N THR A 117 3.24 -31.15 -25.54
CA THR A 117 2.25 -32.22 -25.76
C THR A 117 2.72 -33.51 -25.10
N ARG A 118 1.87 -34.51 -25.04
CA ARG A 118 2.26 -35.85 -24.56
C ARG A 118 3.32 -36.46 -25.43
N GLU A 119 3.27 -36.26 -26.74
CA GLU A 119 4.28 -36.74 -27.69
C GLU A 119 5.66 -36.15 -27.42
N ASP A 120 5.71 -34.87 -27.06
CA ASP A 120 6.99 -34.19 -26.73
C ASP A 120 7.61 -34.74 -25.45
N ILE A 121 6.83 -35.17 -24.50
CA ILE A 121 7.30 -35.81 -23.27
C ILE A 121 7.89 -37.20 -23.59
N ASP A 122 7.23 -37.92 -24.47
CA ASP A 122 7.66 -39.28 -24.87
C ASP A 122 8.84 -39.25 -25.85
N ASP A 123 8.92 -38.23 -26.73
CA ASP A 123 10.02 -38.04 -27.70
C ASP A 123 10.46 -36.59 -27.85
N PHE A 124 11.36 -36.13 -26.99
CA PHE A 124 11.86 -34.75 -27.05
C PHE A 124 12.64 -34.43 -28.35
N SER A 125 13.09 -35.45 -29.12
CA SER A 125 13.72 -35.19 -30.41
C SER A 125 12.77 -34.55 -31.41
N ALA A 126 11.47 -34.78 -31.28
CA ALA A 126 10.45 -34.15 -32.09
C ALA A 126 10.45 -32.61 -31.95
N VAL A 127 10.66 -32.12 -30.73
CA VAL A 127 10.79 -30.67 -30.46
C VAL A 127 12.03 -30.09 -31.11
N LEU A 128 13.17 -30.74 -30.92
CA LEU A 128 14.46 -30.33 -31.47
C LEU A 128 14.48 -30.27 -32.99
N GLU A 129 13.78 -31.23 -33.64
CA GLU A 129 13.63 -31.31 -35.09
C GLU A 129 12.54 -30.39 -35.65
N GLY A 130 11.76 -29.75 -34.80
CA GLY A 130 10.67 -28.86 -35.21
C GLY A 130 9.42 -29.58 -35.71
N ARG A 131 9.25 -30.88 -35.37
CA ARG A 131 8.04 -31.64 -35.72
C ARG A 131 6.82 -31.17 -34.93
N GLY A 132 5.65 -31.37 -35.47
CA GLY A 132 4.40 -30.97 -34.84
C GLY A 132 3.86 -29.61 -35.34
N ILE A 133 2.85 -29.09 -34.65
CA ILE A 133 2.20 -27.81 -35.00
C ILE A 133 2.82 -26.70 -34.16
N TRP A 134 3.29 -25.67 -34.81
CA TRP A 134 3.88 -24.49 -34.22
C TRP A 134 3.13 -23.24 -34.61
N GLU A 135 3.09 -22.25 -33.72
CA GLU A 135 2.53 -20.93 -33.92
C GLU A 135 3.67 -19.92 -34.01
N SER A 136 3.62 -18.98 -34.94
CA SER A 136 4.63 -17.93 -35.04
C SER A 136 4.30 -16.80 -34.08
N ILE A 137 5.25 -16.44 -33.24
CA ILE A 137 5.14 -15.36 -32.23
C ILE A 137 6.34 -14.44 -32.28
N THR A 138 6.19 -13.29 -31.64
CA THR A 138 7.28 -12.34 -31.40
C THR A 138 7.52 -12.19 -29.90
N ILE A 139 8.78 -12.19 -29.46
CA ILE A 139 9.14 -11.86 -28.08
C ILE A 139 9.35 -10.34 -27.94
N PRO A 140 9.02 -9.72 -26.76
CA PRO A 140 8.53 -10.32 -25.53
C PRO A 140 7.21 -11.08 -25.68
N HIS A 141 7.15 -12.28 -25.10
CA HIS A 141 5.95 -13.12 -25.14
C HIS A 141 5.71 -13.74 -23.76
N TYR A 142 4.60 -13.33 -23.14
CA TYR A 142 4.20 -13.78 -21.81
C TYR A 142 2.73 -14.17 -21.87
N HIS A 143 2.39 -15.38 -21.47
CA HIS A 143 1.07 -15.91 -21.73
C HIS A 143 0.62 -16.90 -20.64
N GLY A 144 -0.70 -17.13 -20.54
CA GLY A 144 -1.35 -18.23 -19.89
C GLY A 144 -1.91 -19.24 -20.90
N PRO A 145 -2.92 -20.01 -20.56
CA PRO A 145 -3.65 -20.09 -19.30
C PRO A 145 -2.99 -21.02 -18.27
N THR A 146 -3.53 -21.01 -17.04
CA THR A 146 -3.19 -21.98 -15.99
C THR A 146 -3.34 -23.42 -16.51
N GLY A 147 -2.47 -24.33 -16.05
CA GLY A 147 -2.43 -25.73 -16.47
C GLY A 147 -1.60 -26.04 -17.72
N LYS A 148 -1.00 -25.04 -18.34
CA LYS A 148 -0.04 -25.19 -19.44
C LYS A 148 1.36 -24.82 -18.94
N TRP A 149 2.11 -25.81 -18.45
CA TRP A 149 3.29 -25.60 -17.61
C TRP A 149 4.61 -25.57 -18.35
N VAL A 150 4.69 -26.14 -19.55
CA VAL A 150 5.91 -26.19 -20.37
C VAL A 150 5.61 -25.65 -21.75
N THR A 151 6.50 -24.79 -22.22
CA THR A 151 6.44 -24.17 -23.54
C THR A 151 7.75 -24.29 -24.26
N TYR A 152 7.69 -24.31 -25.58
CA TYR A 152 8.84 -24.36 -26.46
C TYR A 152 8.83 -23.16 -27.40
N TYR A 153 10.02 -22.58 -27.56
CA TYR A 153 10.32 -21.53 -28.51
C TYR A 153 11.42 -22.04 -29.44
N ARG A 154 11.25 -21.97 -30.75
CA ARG A 154 12.18 -22.45 -31.73
C ARG A 154 12.42 -21.41 -32.80
N THR A 155 13.67 -21.18 -33.20
CA THR A 155 14.02 -20.32 -34.33
C THR A 155 15.21 -20.90 -35.10
N GLU A 156 15.21 -20.67 -36.42
CA GLU A 156 16.34 -21.05 -37.30
C GLU A 156 17.05 -19.81 -37.79
N PHE A 157 18.38 -19.87 -37.88
CA PHE A 157 19.17 -18.72 -38.31
C PHE A 157 20.50 -19.14 -38.92
N ASP A 158 20.99 -18.28 -39.84
CA ASP A 158 22.35 -18.37 -40.36
C ASP A 158 23.27 -17.44 -39.54
N TYR A 159 24.51 -17.81 -39.38
CA TYR A 159 25.43 -17.13 -38.51
C TYR A 159 26.84 -17.00 -39.15
N LYS A 160 27.38 -15.76 -39.15
CA LYS A 160 28.74 -15.53 -39.60
C LYS A 160 29.72 -15.71 -38.44
N LYS A 161 30.45 -16.80 -38.45
CA LYS A 161 31.53 -17.06 -37.50
C LYS A 161 32.76 -16.19 -37.79
N ASP A 162 33.49 -15.83 -36.76
CA ASP A 162 34.80 -15.19 -36.78
C ASP A 162 35.66 -15.71 -35.63
N ASN A 163 36.66 -14.97 -35.20
CA ASN A 163 37.57 -15.38 -34.13
C ASN A 163 37.10 -14.93 -32.72
N LEU A 164 35.91 -14.30 -32.63
CA LEU A 164 35.33 -13.86 -31.37
C LEU A 164 34.61 -15.03 -30.70
N ARG A 165 34.30 -14.83 -29.42
CA ARG A 165 33.45 -15.73 -28.65
C ARG A 165 31.99 -15.28 -28.80
N ASP A 166 31.10 -16.23 -28.91
CA ASP A 166 29.67 -15.99 -29.13
C ASP A 166 28.90 -16.43 -27.90
N TYR A 167 28.31 -15.44 -27.18
CA TYR A 167 27.49 -15.69 -25.99
C TYR A 167 26.02 -15.56 -26.30
N ILE A 168 25.24 -16.63 -26.05
CA ILE A 168 23.78 -16.49 -26.01
C ILE A 168 23.38 -15.84 -24.69
N VAL A 169 22.57 -14.75 -24.74
CA VAL A 169 22.16 -13.98 -23.58
C VAL A 169 20.66 -13.91 -23.54
N PHE A 170 20.07 -14.23 -22.39
CA PHE A 170 18.66 -14.04 -22.06
C PHE A 170 18.55 -12.94 -21.01
N LYS A 171 17.76 -11.91 -21.28
CA LYS A 171 17.54 -10.82 -20.33
C LYS A 171 16.46 -11.15 -19.30
N GLY A 172 15.46 -11.94 -19.67
CA GLY A 172 14.37 -12.39 -18.80
C GLY A 172 13.54 -13.52 -19.42
N SER A 173 13.38 -14.60 -18.66
CA SER A 173 12.57 -15.76 -19.03
C SER A 173 12.01 -16.40 -17.76
N ASP A 174 10.72 -16.68 -17.71
CA ASP A 174 9.99 -17.10 -16.51
C ASP A 174 9.46 -18.53 -16.67
N TYR A 175 9.96 -19.53 -15.94
CA TYR A 175 10.74 -19.57 -14.72
C TYR A 175 12.00 -20.44 -14.83
N ILE A 176 11.87 -21.75 -15.22
CA ILE A 176 13.00 -22.65 -15.48
C ILE A 176 13.23 -22.68 -16.99
N THR A 177 14.40 -22.25 -17.41
CA THR A 177 14.76 -22.13 -18.82
C THR A 177 15.83 -23.13 -19.19
N GLY A 178 15.58 -24.00 -20.18
CA GLY A 178 16.56 -24.86 -20.80
C GLY A 178 16.85 -24.44 -22.23
N VAL A 179 18.10 -24.27 -22.61
CA VAL A 179 18.52 -23.74 -23.92
C VAL A 179 19.27 -24.82 -24.69
N TYR A 180 18.87 -25.03 -25.95
CA TYR A 180 19.46 -26.00 -26.85
C TYR A 180 19.89 -25.31 -28.16
N VAL A 181 21.13 -25.50 -28.54
CA VAL A 181 21.68 -25.03 -29.81
C VAL A 181 22.10 -26.25 -30.66
N ASN A 182 21.54 -26.36 -31.87
CA ASN A 182 21.79 -27.48 -32.78
C ASN A 182 21.60 -28.85 -32.11
N SER A 183 20.50 -29.00 -31.38
CA SER A 183 20.09 -30.18 -30.60
C SER A 183 21.01 -30.51 -29.40
N ARG A 184 21.92 -29.63 -29.03
CA ARG A 184 22.74 -29.81 -27.84
C ARG A 184 22.28 -28.91 -26.74
N HIS A 185 22.08 -29.44 -25.55
CA HIS A 185 21.79 -28.66 -24.35
C HIS A 185 23.03 -27.81 -23.99
N VAL A 186 22.86 -26.51 -23.85
CA VAL A 186 23.98 -25.60 -23.59
C VAL A 186 23.84 -24.88 -22.24
N LEU A 187 22.61 -24.67 -21.76
CA LEU A 187 22.35 -23.87 -20.53
C LEU A 187 21.05 -24.30 -19.89
N SER A 188 21.00 -24.29 -18.54
CA SER A 188 19.79 -24.27 -17.73
C SER A 188 19.88 -23.16 -16.70
N HIS A 189 18.78 -22.46 -16.48
CA HIS A 189 18.66 -21.40 -15.48
C HIS A 189 17.32 -21.51 -14.74
N GLU A 190 17.34 -21.35 -13.42
CA GLU A 190 16.16 -21.21 -12.57
C GLU A 190 16.09 -19.77 -12.07
N GLY A 191 14.90 -19.16 -12.11
CA GLY A 191 14.65 -17.74 -11.81
C GLY A 191 14.30 -16.96 -13.07
N PHE A 192 13.76 -15.74 -12.93
CA PHE A 192 13.17 -15.04 -14.08
C PHE A 192 13.73 -13.64 -14.33
N PHE A 193 14.23 -12.94 -13.32
CA PHE A 193 14.52 -11.50 -13.38
C PHE A 193 15.96 -11.13 -13.71
N TYR A 194 16.89 -12.07 -13.59
CA TYR A 194 18.32 -11.81 -13.82
C TYR A 194 18.75 -12.34 -15.20
N ALA A 195 19.57 -11.56 -15.87
CA ALA A 195 20.13 -11.98 -17.16
C ALA A 195 21.10 -13.14 -16.97
N PHE A 196 20.97 -14.16 -17.82
CA PHE A 196 21.85 -15.34 -17.83
C PHE A 196 22.41 -15.60 -19.23
N GLU A 197 23.58 -16.21 -19.31
CA GLU A 197 24.33 -16.34 -20.55
C GLU A 197 25.23 -17.55 -20.56
N GLU A 198 25.56 -18.03 -21.77
CA GLU A 198 26.50 -19.12 -21.98
C GLU A 198 27.31 -18.92 -23.29
N ASP A 199 28.55 -19.37 -23.30
CA ASP A 199 29.42 -19.41 -24.48
C ASP A 199 28.97 -20.53 -25.42
N ILE A 200 28.46 -20.18 -26.58
CA ILE A 200 27.95 -21.13 -27.58
C ILE A 200 28.83 -21.23 -28.83
N THR A 201 30.01 -20.64 -28.84
CA THR A 201 30.92 -20.55 -29.99
C THR A 201 31.16 -21.89 -30.68
N GLU A 202 31.32 -22.96 -29.87
CA GLU A 202 31.61 -24.30 -30.39
C GLU A 202 30.39 -25.02 -30.97
N TYR A 203 29.19 -24.58 -30.62
CA TYR A 203 27.93 -25.18 -31.06
C TYR A 203 27.40 -24.57 -32.36
N LEU A 204 27.88 -23.38 -32.75
CA LEU A 204 27.39 -22.64 -33.91
C LEU A 204 27.96 -23.19 -35.23
N LYS A 205 27.15 -23.13 -36.29
CA LYS A 205 27.48 -23.41 -37.69
C LYS A 205 27.30 -22.12 -38.51
N GLU A 206 27.86 -22.08 -39.73
CA GLU A 206 27.64 -20.94 -40.63
C GLU A 206 26.20 -20.83 -41.16
N LYS A 207 25.54 -21.99 -41.32
CA LYS A 207 24.17 -22.08 -41.84
C LYS A 207 23.33 -23.07 -41.09
N GLY A 208 22.03 -22.78 -41.05
CA GLY A 208 21.04 -23.71 -40.52
C GLY A 208 21.24 -24.01 -39.04
N ASN A 209 21.53 -22.99 -38.24
CA ASN A 209 21.49 -23.12 -36.77
C ASN A 209 20.05 -23.18 -36.29
N VAL A 210 19.83 -23.97 -35.29
CA VAL A 210 18.52 -24.11 -34.62
C VAL A 210 18.71 -23.77 -33.14
N LEU A 211 17.98 -22.79 -32.66
CA LEU A 211 17.84 -22.47 -31.24
C LEU A 211 16.48 -22.98 -30.75
N VAL A 212 16.50 -23.82 -29.73
CA VAL A 212 15.30 -24.27 -29.04
C VAL A 212 15.40 -23.85 -27.57
N VAL A 213 14.36 -23.21 -27.05
CA VAL A 213 14.24 -22.79 -25.65
C VAL A 213 13.02 -23.48 -25.03
N ARG A 214 13.27 -24.23 -23.96
CA ARG A 214 12.23 -24.84 -23.14
C ARG A 214 12.01 -23.97 -21.90
N VAL A 215 10.80 -23.47 -21.70
CA VAL A 215 10.45 -22.69 -20.52
C VAL A 215 9.40 -23.44 -19.72
N GLU A 216 9.68 -23.67 -18.45
CA GLU A 216 8.77 -24.33 -17.52
C GLU A 216 8.36 -23.37 -16.40
N ASN A 217 7.05 -23.12 -16.30
CA ASN A 217 6.44 -22.39 -15.21
C ASN A 217 5.05 -22.99 -14.95
N ASP A 218 4.79 -23.41 -13.73
CA ASP A 218 3.55 -24.07 -13.37
C ASP A 218 2.40 -23.08 -13.07
N ILE A 219 2.59 -21.82 -13.36
CA ILE A 219 1.57 -20.77 -13.29
C ILE A 219 0.55 -21.05 -12.18
N THR A 220 0.89 -20.68 -10.96
CA THR A 220 0.02 -20.90 -9.81
C THR A 220 -0.48 -19.61 -9.22
N MET A 221 -1.63 -19.68 -8.57
CA MET A 221 -2.13 -18.58 -7.77
C MET A 221 -1.38 -18.48 -6.45
N LEU A 222 -1.52 -17.32 -5.80
CA LEU A 222 -0.95 -17.03 -4.49
C LEU A 222 -1.34 -18.11 -3.47
N GLY A 223 -0.33 -18.69 -2.81
CA GLY A 223 -0.54 -19.69 -1.76
C GLY A 223 -0.89 -21.10 -2.23
N GLU A 224 -0.97 -21.34 -3.54
CA GLU A 224 -1.20 -22.68 -4.10
C GLU A 224 0.12 -23.39 -4.38
N ASN A 225 0.14 -24.71 -4.16
CA ASN A 225 1.24 -25.57 -4.57
C ASN A 225 1.02 -26.02 -6.00
N GLY A 226 1.74 -25.42 -6.95
CA GLY A 226 1.73 -25.90 -8.33
C GLY A 226 2.59 -27.16 -8.54
N ARG A 227 2.76 -27.53 -9.80
CA ARG A 227 3.61 -28.67 -10.19
C ARG A 227 5.07 -28.50 -9.75
N LEU A 228 5.62 -27.31 -9.92
CA LEU A 228 6.95 -26.96 -9.43
C LEU A 228 6.97 -26.77 -7.90
N GLY A 229 5.86 -26.48 -7.28
CA GLY A 229 5.50 -26.48 -5.85
C GLY A 229 6.48 -25.92 -4.83
N LYS A 230 7.66 -25.55 -5.27
CA LYS A 230 8.80 -25.14 -4.45
C LYS A 230 9.59 -24.00 -5.09
N LYS A 231 9.08 -23.41 -6.18
CA LYS A 231 9.76 -22.30 -6.87
C LYS A 231 9.78 -21.06 -5.99
N ILE A 232 10.79 -20.24 -6.19
CA ILE A 232 10.92 -18.93 -5.57
C ILE A 232 10.13 -17.95 -6.42
N TYR A 233 8.89 -17.70 -6.03
CA TYR A 233 7.95 -16.97 -6.83
C TYR A 233 6.83 -16.34 -5.98
N ALA A 234 6.52 -15.10 -6.24
CA ALA A 234 5.32 -14.45 -5.76
C ALA A 234 4.31 -14.36 -6.89
N ALA A 235 3.03 -14.51 -6.58
CA ALA A 235 1.96 -14.48 -7.58
C ALA A 235 1.64 -13.06 -8.09
N THR A 236 2.67 -12.32 -8.42
CA THR A 236 2.60 -10.96 -8.95
C THR A 236 3.44 -10.89 -10.22
N GLY A 237 3.11 -11.76 -11.16
CA GLY A 237 3.77 -11.80 -12.47
C GLY A 237 3.47 -10.58 -13.31
N ILE A 238 4.11 -10.52 -14.49
CA ILE A 238 3.88 -9.45 -15.48
C ILE A 238 2.40 -9.44 -15.91
N GLY A 239 1.76 -10.61 -15.85
CA GLY A 239 0.39 -10.80 -16.28
C GLY A 239 0.24 -11.01 -17.77
N TRP A 240 -0.83 -11.65 -18.17
CA TRP A 240 -1.27 -11.85 -19.54
C TRP A 240 -2.72 -11.40 -19.70
N ASP A 241 -3.19 -11.28 -20.93
CA ASP A 241 -4.39 -10.51 -21.24
C ASP A 241 -5.69 -11.33 -21.13
N ASP A 242 -5.91 -12.03 -20.02
CA ASP A 242 -7.22 -12.64 -19.70
C ASP A 242 -7.60 -12.39 -18.23
N PRO A 243 -8.44 -11.40 -17.97
CA PRO A 243 -8.84 -11.04 -16.61
C PRO A 243 -9.65 -12.14 -15.91
N LYS A 244 -10.21 -13.12 -16.64
CA LYS A 244 -11.00 -14.23 -16.06
C LYS A 244 -10.13 -15.22 -15.32
N ASP A 245 -8.92 -15.45 -15.80
CA ASP A 245 -7.93 -16.29 -15.14
C ASP A 245 -7.07 -15.49 -14.14
N GLY A 246 -7.32 -14.18 -14.03
CA GLY A 246 -6.57 -13.27 -13.19
C GLY A 246 -6.73 -13.50 -11.71
N TRP A 247 -5.67 -13.23 -10.99
CA TRP A 247 -5.63 -13.15 -9.55
C TRP A 247 -4.84 -11.91 -9.15
N HIS A 248 -5.26 -11.22 -8.08
CA HIS A 248 -4.69 -9.92 -7.75
C HIS A 248 -4.83 -8.92 -8.90
N HIS A 249 -3.70 -8.40 -9.38
CA HIS A 249 -3.61 -7.32 -10.35
C HIS A 249 -3.26 -7.81 -11.73
N CYS A 250 -2.66 -9.01 -11.83
CA CYS A 250 -2.20 -9.56 -13.09
C CYS A 250 -2.56 -11.04 -13.16
N PRO A 251 -3.13 -11.51 -14.24
CA PRO A 251 -3.23 -12.93 -14.48
C PRO A 251 -1.84 -13.56 -14.50
N PRO A 252 -1.64 -14.74 -13.90
CA PRO A 252 -0.35 -15.43 -13.96
C PRO A 252 -0.05 -15.88 -15.39
N GLY A 253 1.21 -15.84 -15.76
CA GLY A 253 1.70 -16.26 -17.06
C GLY A 253 3.11 -16.80 -17.00
N GLY A 254 3.70 -17.08 -18.15
CA GLY A 254 5.08 -17.53 -18.31
C GLY A 254 5.60 -17.30 -19.72
N GLY A 255 6.91 -17.38 -19.91
CA GLY A 255 7.52 -17.24 -21.21
C GLY A 255 8.79 -16.38 -21.23
N ILE A 256 9.21 -16.01 -22.43
CA ILE A 256 10.35 -15.10 -22.66
C ILE A 256 9.81 -13.68 -22.72
N PHE A 257 9.93 -12.93 -21.63
CA PHE A 257 9.35 -11.60 -21.49
C PHE A 257 10.34 -10.45 -21.72
N ASP A 258 11.59 -10.77 -22.08
CA ASP A 258 12.63 -9.79 -22.38
C ASP A 258 13.49 -10.28 -23.55
N LYS A 259 14.52 -9.55 -23.93
CA LYS A 259 15.33 -9.76 -25.11
C LYS A 259 16.19 -11.03 -25.03
N VAL A 260 16.37 -11.68 -26.19
CA VAL A 260 17.30 -12.78 -26.43
C VAL A 260 18.22 -12.41 -27.58
N TYR A 261 19.53 -12.57 -27.42
CA TYR A 261 20.49 -12.24 -28.46
C TYR A 261 21.78 -13.07 -28.34
N ILE A 262 22.51 -13.21 -29.45
CA ILE A 262 23.90 -13.63 -29.43
C ILE A 262 24.78 -12.38 -29.42
N GLU A 263 25.72 -12.31 -28.49
CA GLU A 263 26.68 -11.20 -28.37
C GLU A 263 28.12 -11.71 -28.62
N LYS A 264 28.84 -11.02 -29.52
CA LYS A 264 30.24 -11.28 -29.81
C LYS A 264 31.15 -10.60 -28.81
N ARG A 265 32.07 -11.37 -28.23
CA ARG A 265 33.06 -10.86 -27.27
C ARG A 265 34.45 -11.30 -27.62
N GLU A 266 35.44 -10.49 -27.25
CA GLU A 266 36.82 -10.92 -27.25
C GLU A 266 37.08 -12.06 -26.26
N SER A 267 38.17 -12.78 -26.39
CA SER A 267 38.57 -13.83 -25.41
C SER A 267 38.89 -13.20 -24.03
N THR A 268 39.20 -11.92 -23.99
CA THR A 268 39.33 -11.13 -22.74
C THR A 268 38.39 -9.93 -22.81
N PHE A 269 37.44 -9.86 -21.93
CA PHE A 269 36.39 -8.84 -21.96
C PHE A 269 36.01 -8.38 -20.55
N ILE A 270 35.38 -7.22 -20.46
CA ILE A 270 34.82 -6.71 -19.23
C ILE A 270 33.51 -7.44 -18.93
N PHE A 271 33.57 -8.29 -17.91
CA PHE A 271 32.43 -9.15 -17.53
C PHE A 271 31.38 -8.38 -16.73
N ASP A 272 31.83 -7.57 -15.77
CA ASP A 272 30.95 -6.76 -14.90
C ASP A 272 31.69 -5.52 -14.40
N ALA A 273 30.93 -4.47 -14.11
CA ALA A 273 31.44 -3.31 -13.37
C ALA A 273 30.35 -2.69 -12.52
N CYS A 274 30.76 -2.06 -11.41
CA CYS A 274 29.86 -1.35 -10.54
C CYS A 274 30.56 -0.15 -9.89
N VAL A 275 29.85 0.97 -9.79
CA VAL A 275 30.32 2.18 -9.10
C VAL A 275 29.64 2.27 -7.74
N TYR A 276 30.45 2.42 -6.68
CA TYR A 276 30.00 2.70 -5.32
C TYR A 276 30.38 4.15 -4.99
N PRO A 277 29.42 5.09 -5.02
CA PRO A 277 29.72 6.49 -4.73
C PRO A 277 30.01 6.70 -3.25
N ASP A 278 31.05 7.47 -2.98
CA ASP A 278 31.44 7.95 -1.66
C ASP A 278 31.40 9.48 -1.66
N ILE A 279 30.24 10.04 -1.30
CA ILE A 279 30.03 11.49 -1.34
C ILE A 279 30.83 12.22 -0.27
N ASP A 280 31.09 11.57 0.87
CA ASP A 280 31.82 12.17 1.98
C ASP A 280 33.29 12.38 1.58
N ASN A 281 33.86 11.46 0.81
CA ASN A 281 35.21 11.56 0.26
C ASN A 281 35.22 12.04 -1.20
N GLN A 282 34.10 12.41 -1.78
CA GLN A 282 33.96 12.86 -3.17
C GLN A 282 34.60 11.91 -4.18
N THR A 283 34.37 10.62 -4.04
CA THR A 283 35.05 9.56 -4.80
C THR A 283 34.05 8.58 -5.41
N ALA A 284 34.19 8.28 -6.67
CA ALA A 284 33.54 7.13 -7.32
C ALA A 284 34.48 5.91 -7.19
N LYS A 285 34.10 4.93 -6.36
CA LYS A 285 34.81 3.66 -6.19
C LYS A 285 34.29 2.68 -7.22
N ILE A 286 35.12 2.33 -8.18
CA ILE A 286 34.75 1.50 -9.32
C ILE A 286 35.34 0.10 -9.14
N LYS A 287 34.49 -0.92 -9.08
CA LYS A 287 34.85 -2.33 -9.18
C LYS A 287 34.70 -2.78 -10.63
N VAL A 288 35.74 -3.40 -11.20
CA VAL A 288 35.73 -3.94 -12.55
C VAL A 288 36.12 -5.40 -12.49
N VAL A 289 35.33 -6.25 -13.17
CA VAL A 289 35.64 -7.68 -13.35
C VAL A 289 35.96 -7.92 -14.81
N VAL A 290 37.18 -8.35 -15.07
CA VAL A 290 37.62 -8.73 -16.42
C VAL A 290 37.73 -10.25 -16.50
N LYS A 291 37.07 -10.88 -17.46
CA LYS A 291 37.08 -12.29 -17.69
C LYS A 291 38.02 -12.63 -18.86
N ASN A 292 38.90 -13.58 -18.65
CA ASN A 292 39.78 -14.10 -19.67
C ASN A 292 39.52 -15.61 -19.87
N VAL A 293 39.05 -16.01 -21.03
CA VAL A 293 38.77 -17.41 -21.35
C VAL A 293 39.97 -18.16 -21.89
N ASP A 294 41.09 -17.44 -22.17
CA ASP A 294 42.32 -18.06 -22.61
C ASP A 294 43.15 -18.62 -21.45
N ARG A 295 43.79 -19.75 -21.65
CA ARG A 295 44.61 -20.44 -20.63
C ARG A 295 45.93 -19.76 -20.27
N TYR A 296 46.24 -18.61 -20.86
CA TYR A 296 47.48 -17.90 -20.64
C TYR A 296 47.24 -16.49 -20.13
N LYS A 297 48.24 -15.99 -19.39
CA LYS A 297 48.22 -14.60 -18.86
C LYS A 297 48.37 -13.62 -20.00
N LYS A 298 47.62 -12.50 -19.88
CA LYS A 298 47.72 -11.34 -20.79
C LYS A 298 48.02 -10.09 -20.02
N ASP A 299 48.81 -9.21 -20.61
CA ASP A 299 48.88 -7.83 -20.14
C ASP A 299 47.85 -7.02 -20.92
N VAL A 300 46.91 -6.43 -20.19
CA VAL A 300 45.77 -5.72 -20.75
C VAL A 300 45.77 -4.31 -20.22
N LYS A 301 45.46 -3.35 -21.08
CA LYS A 301 45.29 -1.95 -20.74
C LYS A 301 43.83 -1.66 -20.51
N ILE A 302 43.48 -1.20 -19.31
CA ILE A 302 42.15 -0.79 -18.94
C ILE A 302 42.11 0.74 -18.95
N ASN A 303 41.29 1.31 -19.81
CA ASN A 303 41.01 2.74 -19.84
C ASN A 303 39.69 3.01 -19.11
N ILE A 304 39.68 3.99 -18.22
CA ILE A 304 38.48 4.41 -17.48
C ILE A 304 38.26 5.89 -17.74
N SER A 305 37.07 6.24 -18.24
CA SER A 305 36.62 7.62 -18.37
C SER A 305 35.34 7.83 -17.52
N VAL A 306 35.24 8.99 -16.87
CA VAL A 306 34.07 9.42 -16.12
C VAL A 306 33.68 10.82 -16.55
N GLU A 307 32.40 11.00 -16.85
CA GLU A 307 31.87 12.29 -17.31
C GLU A 307 30.39 12.48 -16.91
N PRO A 308 29.87 13.73 -16.89
CA PRO A 308 28.45 14.00 -16.70
C PRO A 308 27.59 13.33 -17.76
N PHE A 309 26.42 12.79 -17.35
CA PHE A 309 25.48 12.16 -18.27
C PHE A 309 24.35 13.10 -18.69
N ASN A 310 23.57 13.62 -17.74
CA ASN A 310 22.34 14.35 -18.02
C ASN A 310 22.36 15.79 -17.49
N PHE A 311 23.51 16.34 -17.27
CA PHE A 311 23.71 17.72 -16.87
C PHE A 311 24.97 18.32 -17.49
N ASP A 312 25.05 19.63 -17.54
CA ASP A 312 26.21 20.33 -18.06
C ASP A 312 27.22 20.61 -16.94
N ASP A 313 28.46 20.12 -17.12
CA ASP A 313 29.60 20.33 -16.25
C ASP A 313 30.91 20.20 -17.06
N CYS A 314 31.96 20.83 -16.58
CA CYS A 314 33.30 20.74 -17.20
C CYS A 314 34.08 19.51 -16.70
N PHE A 315 33.60 18.79 -15.70
CA PHE A 315 34.25 17.62 -15.15
C PHE A 315 34.44 16.53 -16.22
N ARG A 316 35.67 16.07 -16.37
CA ARG A 316 36.06 14.93 -17.19
C ARG A 316 37.25 14.25 -16.56
N TYR A 317 37.20 12.95 -16.44
CA TYR A 317 38.34 12.13 -15.99
C TYR A 317 38.64 11.07 -17.06
N THR A 318 39.95 10.85 -17.29
CA THR A 318 40.45 9.72 -18.10
C THR A 318 41.70 9.17 -17.45
N GLY A 319 41.71 7.87 -17.20
CA GLY A 319 42.86 7.17 -16.63
C GLY A 319 43.18 5.91 -17.41
N GLU A 320 44.45 5.54 -17.45
CA GLU A 320 44.98 4.39 -18.16
C GLU A 320 45.73 3.48 -17.17
N PHE A 321 45.37 2.19 -17.13
CA PHE A 321 45.85 1.24 -16.13
C PHE A 321 46.33 -0.06 -16.80
N GLN A 322 47.61 -0.42 -16.66
CA GLN A 322 48.11 -1.72 -17.09
C GLN A 322 47.81 -2.80 -16.03
N ARG A 323 47.23 -3.92 -16.43
CA ARG A 323 46.88 -5.04 -15.56
C ARG A 323 47.26 -6.37 -16.16
N LYS A 324 47.71 -7.29 -15.30
CA LYS A 324 47.93 -8.71 -15.66
C LYS A 324 46.65 -9.47 -15.44
N ILE A 325 46.07 -10.00 -16.51
CA ILE A 325 44.85 -10.79 -16.50
C ILE A 325 45.19 -12.26 -16.52
N HIS A 326 44.69 -13.00 -15.54
CA HIS A 326 44.83 -14.46 -15.47
C HIS A 326 43.62 -15.14 -16.14
N GLU A 327 43.71 -16.45 -16.39
CA GLU A 327 42.53 -17.26 -16.78
C GLU A 327 41.39 -17.09 -15.73
N GLY A 328 40.15 -16.95 -16.20
CA GLY A 328 38.97 -16.75 -15.37
C GLY A 328 38.70 -15.26 -15.04
N GLU A 329 38.07 -15.03 -13.89
CA GLU A 329 37.69 -13.71 -13.46
C GLU A 329 38.80 -13.00 -12.69
N ASN A 330 39.00 -11.72 -13.02
CA ASN A 330 39.98 -10.85 -12.41
C ASN A 330 39.33 -9.61 -11.91
N HIS A 331 39.47 -9.32 -10.61
CA HIS A 331 38.79 -8.20 -9.93
C HIS A 331 39.74 -7.06 -9.67
N TYR A 332 39.36 -5.86 -10.12
CA TYR A 332 40.11 -4.62 -9.93
C TYR A 332 39.29 -3.55 -9.28
N HIS A 333 39.93 -2.65 -8.53
CA HIS A 333 39.32 -1.51 -7.89
C HIS A 333 40.05 -0.24 -8.31
N PHE A 334 39.27 0.81 -8.60
CA PHE A 334 39.76 2.12 -8.99
C PHE A 334 38.99 3.18 -8.24
N ASP A 335 39.72 4.13 -7.64
CA ASP A 335 39.12 5.26 -6.92
C ASP A 335 39.31 6.53 -7.76
N ILE A 336 38.21 7.10 -8.23
CA ILE A 336 38.20 8.29 -9.07
C ILE A 336 37.65 9.45 -8.28
N LYS A 337 38.47 10.47 -8.06
CA LYS A 337 38.08 11.71 -7.38
C LYS A 337 37.20 12.55 -8.30
N ILE A 338 36.04 12.97 -7.78
CA ILE A 338 35.11 13.91 -8.43
C ILE A 338 34.95 15.08 -7.49
N GLU A 339 35.69 16.15 -7.74
CA GLU A 339 35.65 17.33 -6.86
C GLU A 339 34.31 18.05 -6.98
N ASN A 340 33.70 18.37 -5.83
CA ASN A 340 32.38 18.99 -5.69
C ASN A 340 31.29 18.33 -6.58
N PRO A 341 31.04 17.01 -6.42
CA PRO A 341 30.14 16.29 -7.28
C PRO A 341 28.69 16.84 -7.16
N LYS A 342 27.98 16.91 -8.28
CA LYS A 342 26.55 17.11 -8.27
C LYS A 342 25.91 15.83 -7.78
N LEU A 343 25.14 15.96 -6.70
CA LEU A 343 24.50 14.80 -6.08
C LEU A 343 23.19 14.42 -6.79
N TRP A 344 22.92 13.14 -6.81
CA TRP A 344 21.64 12.59 -7.25
C TRP A 344 20.61 12.68 -6.12
N ASP A 345 19.44 13.23 -6.39
CA ASP A 345 18.28 13.21 -5.50
C ASP A 345 16.96 13.18 -6.29
N SER A 346 15.82 13.25 -5.59
CA SER A 346 14.49 13.15 -6.21
C SER A 346 14.11 14.38 -7.06
N PHE A 347 14.77 15.51 -6.89
CA PHE A 347 14.47 16.76 -7.61
C PHE A 347 15.50 17.07 -8.69
N THR A 348 16.76 16.73 -8.43
CA THR A 348 17.90 16.93 -9.32
C THR A 348 18.64 15.62 -9.55
N PRO A 349 18.09 14.72 -10.37
CA PRO A 349 18.64 13.38 -10.58
C PRO A 349 19.87 13.41 -11.49
N TYR A 350 20.95 14.05 -11.02
CA TYR A 350 22.21 14.16 -11.76
C TYR A 350 22.91 12.82 -11.86
N LEU A 351 23.21 12.42 -13.08
CA LEU A 351 23.90 11.17 -13.38
C LEU A 351 25.24 11.44 -14.06
N TYR A 352 26.22 10.63 -13.70
CA TYR A 352 27.48 10.49 -14.38
C TYR A 352 27.49 9.17 -15.19
N THR A 353 28.39 9.07 -16.18
CA THR A 353 28.70 7.81 -16.83
C THR A 353 30.14 7.43 -16.59
N VAL A 354 30.38 6.16 -16.28
CA VAL A 354 31.68 5.52 -16.37
C VAL A 354 31.72 4.71 -17.67
N ILE A 355 32.81 4.89 -18.41
CA ILE A 355 33.14 4.14 -19.62
C ILE A 355 34.44 3.41 -19.34
N ILE A 356 34.43 2.09 -19.50
CA ILE A 356 35.58 1.20 -19.27
C ILE A 356 35.87 0.50 -20.57
N GLU A 357 37.15 0.58 -21.01
CA GLU A 357 37.62 -0.07 -22.26
C GLU A 357 38.80 -1.01 -21.95
N SER A 358 38.84 -2.13 -22.62
CA SER A 358 39.93 -3.11 -22.57
C SER A 358 40.66 -3.16 -23.91
N ASP A 359 41.94 -2.76 -23.95
CA ASP A 359 42.79 -2.75 -25.14
C ASP A 359 42.15 -2.17 -26.41
N ASN A 360 41.22 -1.23 -26.28
CA ASN A 360 40.37 -0.70 -27.34
C ASN A 360 39.51 -1.73 -28.09
N SER A 361 39.36 -2.93 -27.57
CA SER A 361 38.63 -4.04 -28.22
C SER A 361 37.28 -4.32 -27.58
N ASP A 362 37.15 -4.06 -26.30
CA ASP A 362 35.91 -4.24 -25.55
C ASP A 362 35.55 -2.98 -24.77
N GLN A 363 34.25 -2.73 -24.57
CA GLN A 363 33.75 -1.53 -23.89
C GLN A 363 32.55 -1.88 -23.02
N TYR A 364 32.51 -1.27 -21.84
CA TYR A 364 31.39 -1.33 -20.88
C TYR A 364 31.03 0.08 -20.44
N GLU A 365 29.74 0.39 -20.42
CA GLU A 365 29.20 1.68 -19.95
C GLU A 365 28.20 1.48 -18.83
N GLN A 366 28.26 2.36 -17.84
CA GLN A 366 27.29 2.41 -16.76
C GLN A 366 27.03 3.84 -16.33
N ASN A 367 25.75 4.21 -16.17
CA ASN A 367 25.38 5.43 -15.48
C ASN A 367 25.38 5.20 -13.97
N PHE A 368 25.71 6.24 -13.20
CA PHE A 368 25.65 6.23 -11.75
C PHE A 368 25.35 7.60 -11.19
N GLY A 369 24.72 7.68 -10.02
CA GLY A 369 24.51 8.94 -9.29
C GLY A 369 25.44 9.03 -8.10
N MET A 370 26.06 10.20 -7.90
CA MET A 370 26.77 10.48 -6.65
C MET A 370 25.74 10.71 -5.55
N ARG A 371 25.49 9.66 -4.76
CA ARG A 371 24.51 9.70 -3.67
C ARG A 371 24.90 8.73 -2.54
N LYS A 372 24.37 9.00 -1.33
CA LYS A 372 24.49 8.12 -0.17
C LYS A 372 23.09 7.93 0.42
N PHE A 373 22.63 6.70 0.46
CA PHE A 373 21.41 6.35 1.20
C PHE A 373 21.79 5.38 2.33
N HIS A 374 21.37 5.69 3.54
CA HIS A 374 21.66 4.83 4.69
C HIS A 374 20.56 4.88 5.73
N MET A 375 20.55 3.88 6.58
CA MET A 375 19.66 3.74 7.72
C MET A 375 20.48 3.80 9.01
N ASP A 376 20.02 4.60 9.97
CA ASP A 376 20.67 4.66 11.28
C ASP A 376 20.36 3.39 12.08
N THR A 377 21.41 2.66 12.40
CA THR A 377 21.38 1.45 13.25
C THR A 377 22.19 1.63 14.53
N VAL A 378 22.58 2.86 14.87
CA VAL A 378 23.42 3.21 16.02
C VAL A 378 22.62 3.93 17.10
N ASN A 379 21.80 4.91 16.70
CA ASN A 379 21.04 5.74 17.62
C ASN A 379 19.59 5.25 17.73
N LYS A 380 19.12 5.04 18.95
CA LYS A 380 17.74 4.64 19.21
C LYS A 380 16.77 5.82 19.14
N PRO A 381 15.56 5.64 18.59
CA PRO A 381 15.09 4.43 17.91
C PRO A 381 15.79 4.24 16.57
N TYR A 382 16.26 3.01 16.30
CA TYR A 382 16.91 2.64 15.05
C TYR A 382 15.95 2.79 13.86
N GLY A 383 16.49 2.92 12.63
CA GLY A 383 15.68 2.91 11.42
C GLY A 383 15.39 4.29 10.83
N THR A 384 16.01 5.37 11.35
CA THR A 384 15.94 6.67 10.66
C THR A 384 16.66 6.59 9.31
N LEU A 385 16.02 7.11 8.27
CA LEU A 385 16.53 7.05 6.89
C LEU A 385 17.17 8.37 6.48
N TYR A 386 18.26 8.30 5.72
CA TYR A 386 18.99 9.45 5.23
C TYR A 386 19.32 9.33 3.75
N LEU A 387 19.11 10.43 3.02
CA LEU A 387 19.60 10.62 1.65
C LEU A 387 20.60 11.79 1.65
N ASN A 388 21.82 11.56 1.16
CA ASN A 388 22.89 12.60 1.11
C ASN A 388 23.11 13.31 2.45
N ASN A 389 23.09 12.54 3.53
CA ASN A 389 23.23 12.98 4.92
C ASN A 389 22.07 13.84 5.47
N ALA A 390 20.98 14.05 4.73
CA ALA A 390 19.75 14.65 5.22
C ALA A 390 18.73 13.57 5.59
N GLU A 391 18.00 13.74 6.71
CA GLU A 391 16.88 12.84 7.07
C GLU A 391 15.84 12.88 5.96
N ILE A 392 15.22 11.72 5.67
CA ILE A 392 14.18 11.58 4.67
C ILE A 392 13.07 10.66 5.14
N LEU A 393 11.84 11.01 4.78
CA LEU A 393 10.67 10.16 4.95
C LEU A 393 10.23 9.63 3.58
N LEU A 394 10.02 8.31 3.47
CA LEU A 394 9.58 7.70 2.24
C LEU A 394 8.06 7.69 2.18
N ARG A 395 7.51 8.32 1.15
CA ARG A 395 6.07 8.41 0.90
C ARG A 395 5.79 8.00 -0.54
N GLY A 396 5.07 6.92 -0.72
CA GLY A 396 4.87 6.37 -2.04
C GLY A 396 3.73 5.38 -2.16
N ALA A 397 3.82 4.55 -3.18
CA ALA A 397 2.86 3.49 -3.45
C ALA A 397 3.55 2.24 -4.00
N ASN A 398 2.80 1.15 -3.98
CA ASN A 398 3.20 -0.12 -4.58
C ASN A 398 3.01 -0.06 -6.11
N GLU A 399 3.91 -0.74 -6.80
CA GLU A 399 3.88 -1.04 -8.23
C GLU A 399 3.77 -2.55 -8.44
N MET A 400 2.86 -2.98 -9.32
CA MET A 400 2.64 -4.42 -9.56
C MET A 400 2.40 -4.71 -11.04
N GLY A 401 3.29 -4.27 -11.95
CA GLY A 401 3.37 -4.74 -13.33
C GLY A 401 3.12 -3.70 -14.41
N HIS A 402 2.51 -2.56 -14.13
CA HIS A 402 2.22 -1.57 -15.18
C HIS A 402 3.50 -1.03 -15.84
N LEU A 403 4.57 -0.80 -15.09
CA LEU A 403 5.85 -0.37 -15.65
C LEU A 403 6.50 -1.44 -16.54
N GLN A 404 6.36 -2.72 -16.16
CA GLN A 404 6.89 -3.83 -16.97
C GLN A 404 6.17 -3.96 -18.31
N LEU A 405 4.86 -3.73 -18.33
CA LEU A 405 4.08 -3.74 -19.57
C LEU A 405 4.54 -2.65 -20.54
N CYS A 406 4.86 -1.45 -20.04
CA CYS A 406 5.42 -0.39 -20.87
C CYS A 406 6.71 -0.86 -21.55
N VAL A 407 7.63 -1.48 -20.82
CA VAL A 407 8.89 -1.99 -21.38
C VAL A 407 8.67 -3.13 -22.38
N MET A 408 7.77 -4.07 -22.08
CA MET A 408 7.44 -5.18 -22.97
C MET A 408 6.83 -4.71 -24.31
N ASN A 409 6.11 -3.60 -24.28
CA ASN A 409 5.49 -3.01 -25.46
C ASN A 409 6.39 -1.95 -26.16
N ASP A 410 7.64 -1.78 -25.72
CA ASP A 410 8.54 -0.71 -26.17
C ASP A 410 7.94 0.70 -25.99
N ASP A 411 6.97 0.88 -25.08
CA ASP A 411 6.27 2.15 -24.80
C ASP A 411 6.97 2.93 -23.67
N TYR A 412 8.10 3.49 -24.00
CA TYR A 412 8.89 4.29 -23.06
C TYR A 412 8.30 5.66 -22.76
N GLU A 413 7.42 6.18 -23.62
CA GLU A 413 6.71 7.43 -23.36
C GLU A 413 5.71 7.23 -22.23
N GLN A 414 4.96 6.13 -22.26
CA GLN A 414 4.05 5.78 -21.16
C GLN A 414 4.82 5.44 -19.88
N LEU A 415 5.97 4.77 -19.97
CA LEU A 415 6.84 4.50 -18.81
C LEU A 415 7.27 5.80 -18.11
N ILE A 416 7.68 6.81 -18.88
CA ILE A 416 8.02 8.14 -18.36
C ILE A 416 6.80 8.77 -17.69
N GLU A 417 5.66 8.73 -18.36
CA GLU A 417 4.41 9.31 -17.83
C GLU A 417 3.97 8.63 -16.53
N ASP A 418 4.00 7.31 -16.46
CA ASP A 418 3.64 6.55 -15.26
C ASP A 418 4.51 6.92 -14.04
N ILE A 419 5.81 7.15 -14.25
CA ILE A 419 6.70 7.64 -13.19
C ILE A 419 6.35 9.10 -12.82
N LEU A 420 6.01 9.93 -13.79
CA LEU A 420 5.62 11.33 -13.54
C LEU A 420 4.23 11.42 -12.86
N ILE A 421 3.31 10.51 -13.12
CA ILE A 421 2.04 10.38 -12.39
C ILE A 421 2.30 10.21 -10.89
N ALA A 422 3.26 9.36 -10.52
CA ALA A 422 3.66 9.21 -9.14
C ALA A 422 4.27 10.50 -8.55
N LYS A 423 5.15 11.16 -9.29
CA LYS A 423 5.75 12.44 -8.86
C LYS A 423 4.71 13.55 -8.73
N TYR A 424 3.75 13.63 -9.63
CA TYR A 424 2.65 14.58 -9.54
C TYR A 424 1.77 14.33 -8.30
N CYS A 425 1.70 13.08 -7.85
CA CYS A 425 1.06 12.69 -6.59
C CYS A 425 1.87 13.02 -5.33
N ASN A 426 2.97 13.77 -5.43
CA ASN A 426 3.91 14.07 -4.35
C ASN A 426 4.65 12.84 -3.77
N MET A 427 4.70 11.74 -4.50
CA MET A 427 5.48 10.57 -4.12
C MET A 427 6.97 10.80 -4.34
N ASN A 428 7.80 10.22 -3.48
CA ASN A 428 9.25 10.23 -3.62
C ASN A 428 9.86 8.84 -3.83
N TYR A 429 9.06 7.76 -3.71
CA TYR A 429 9.52 6.41 -4.01
C TYR A 429 8.40 5.48 -4.50
N TYR A 430 8.82 4.41 -5.20
CA TYR A 430 8.03 3.22 -5.45
C TYR A 430 8.51 2.05 -4.61
N ARG A 431 7.60 1.25 -4.12
CA ARG A 431 7.89 -0.14 -3.79
C ARG A 431 7.56 -0.99 -5.03
N ILE A 432 8.58 -1.56 -5.68
CA ILE A 432 8.39 -2.55 -6.74
C ILE A 432 8.04 -3.87 -6.07
N THR A 433 6.74 -4.16 -6.02
CA THR A 433 6.20 -5.16 -5.12
C THR A 433 6.44 -6.56 -5.63
N GLN A 434 7.10 -7.33 -4.76
CA GLN A 434 7.31 -8.77 -4.81
C GLN A 434 8.09 -9.31 -6.01
N ARG A 435 8.86 -8.47 -6.72
CA ARG A 435 9.79 -8.93 -7.76
C ARG A 435 10.73 -7.84 -8.25
N PRO A 436 11.95 -8.20 -8.68
CA PRO A 436 12.74 -7.31 -9.53
C PRO A 436 12.14 -7.21 -10.94
N VAL A 437 12.40 -6.08 -11.60
CA VAL A 437 11.85 -5.75 -12.93
C VAL A 437 12.97 -5.51 -13.94
N GLN A 438 12.62 -5.23 -15.22
CA GLN A 438 13.59 -4.95 -16.27
C GLN A 438 14.45 -3.72 -15.93
N SER A 439 15.73 -3.75 -16.33
CA SER A 439 16.71 -2.69 -16.06
C SER A 439 16.26 -1.31 -16.55
N GLU A 440 15.53 -1.27 -17.64
CA GLU A 440 15.02 -0.04 -18.25
C GLU A 440 14.11 0.75 -17.29
N ILE A 441 13.34 0.06 -16.45
CA ILE A 441 12.48 0.71 -15.44
C ILE A 441 13.34 1.46 -14.41
N TYR A 442 14.38 0.80 -13.90
CA TYR A 442 15.30 1.43 -12.97
C TYR A 442 16.08 2.58 -13.61
N GLU A 443 16.48 2.45 -14.89
CA GLU A 443 17.16 3.52 -15.64
C GLU A 443 16.30 4.77 -15.76
N TYR A 444 14.99 4.63 -16.03
CA TYR A 444 14.08 5.78 -16.05
C TYR A 444 13.79 6.33 -14.66
N CYS A 445 13.73 5.49 -13.63
CA CYS A 445 13.68 5.95 -12.24
C CYS A 445 14.96 6.72 -11.85
N ASP A 446 16.14 6.28 -12.32
CA ASP A 446 17.41 6.98 -12.14
C ASP A 446 17.37 8.39 -12.76
N MET A 447 16.87 8.51 -14.00
CA MET A 447 16.81 9.77 -14.73
C MET A 447 15.71 10.71 -14.21
N LEU A 448 14.63 10.19 -13.66
CA LEU A 448 13.50 10.95 -13.15
C LEU A 448 13.57 11.21 -11.64
N GLY A 449 14.56 10.67 -10.94
CA GLY A 449 14.69 10.86 -9.49
C GLY A 449 13.59 10.19 -8.68
N MET A 450 13.10 9.03 -9.12
CA MET A 450 12.16 8.23 -8.35
C MET A 450 12.90 7.15 -7.58
N MET A 451 12.94 7.25 -6.25
CA MET A 451 13.54 6.22 -5.42
C MET A 451 12.78 4.91 -5.53
N VAL A 452 13.47 3.78 -5.37
CA VAL A 452 12.89 2.45 -5.51
C VAL A 452 13.32 1.56 -4.35
N GLN A 453 12.35 0.87 -3.77
CA GLN A 453 12.58 -0.34 -3.01
C GLN A 453 12.30 -1.53 -3.92
N ALA A 454 13.25 -2.45 -4.06
CA ALA A 454 13.12 -3.66 -4.84
C ALA A 454 12.91 -4.87 -3.95
N ASP A 455 11.81 -5.58 -4.15
CA ASP A 455 11.48 -6.78 -3.40
C ASP A 455 12.03 -8.04 -4.10
N PHE A 456 12.50 -9.01 -3.31
CA PHE A 456 12.78 -10.36 -3.77
C PHE A 456 11.44 -11.11 -3.98
N PRO A 457 11.33 -11.97 -5.01
CA PRO A 457 10.04 -12.58 -5.39
C PRO A 457 9.64 -13.73 -4.45
N LEU A 458 9.42 -13.42 -3.18
CA LEU A 458 9.02 -14.41 -2.19
C LEU A 458 7.81 -13.89 -1.37
N PHE A 459 6.80 -14.76 -1.24
CA PHE A 459 5.59 -14.48 -0.47
C PHE A 459 5.31 -15.60 0.54
N GLY A 460 5.02 -15.21 1.77
CA GLY A 460 4.52 -16.10 2.81
C GLY A 460 5.53 -17.12 3.34
N GLN A 461 6.13 -17.93 2.49
CA GLN A 461 6.95 -19.08 2.88
C GLN A 461 8.09 -19.37 1.90
N LEU A 462 9.15 -20.00 2.40
CA LEU A 462 10.25 -20.55 1.61
C LEU A 462 10.40 -22.06 1.87
N ALA A 463 10.35 -22.85 0.81
CA ALA A 463 10.59 -24.30 0.92
C ALA A 463 12.06 -24.59 1.28
N ARG A 464 12.28 -25.55 2.21
CA ARG A 464 13.64 -25.96 2.64
C ARG A 464 14.53 -26.38 1.48
N SER A 465 13.96 -27.06 0.48
CA SER A 465 14.70 -27.48 -0.70
C SER A 465 15.20 -26.31 -1.55
N GLN A 466 14.61 -25.13 -1.41
CA GLN A 466 14.97 -23.92 -2.15
C GLN A 466 15.86 -22.97 -1.35
N PHE A 467 16.29 -23.36 -0.16
CA PHE A 467 17.11 -22.50 0.69
C PHE A 467 18.33 -21.91 -0.03
N TYR A 468 19.14 -22.78 -0.64
CA TYR A 468 20.36 -22.34 -1.34
C TYR A 468 20.07 -21.63 -2.66
N GLU A 469 19.05 -22.06 -3.36
CA GLU A 469 18.62 -21.41 -4.60
C GLU A 469 18.14 -19.98 -4.33
N ALA A 470 17.37 -19.78 -3.25
CA ALA A 470 16.94 -18.45 -2.84
C ALA A 470 18.14 -17.55 -2.46
N VAL A 471 19.16 -18.08 -1.79
CA VAL A 471 20.40 -17.33 -1.51
C VAL A 471 21.11 -16.92 -2.81
N ARG A 472 21.19 -17.84 -3.79
CA ARG A 472 21.79 -17.56 -5.11
C ARG A 472 21.04 -16.44 -5.82
N GLN A 473 19.70 -16.53 -5.87
CA GLN A 473 18.86 -15.54 -6.52
C GLN A 473 18.85 -14.17 -5.79
N VAL A 474 18.98 -14.14 -4.46
CA VAL A 474 19.18 -12.87 -3.71
C VAL A 474 20.47 -12.18 -4.16
N GLY A 475 21.56 -12.93 -4.37
CA GLY A 475 22.79 -12.39 -4.92
C GLY A 475 22.62 -11.85 -6.34
N GLU A 476 21.87 -12.54 -7.18
CA GLU A 476 21.50 -12.09 -8.52
C GLU A 476 20.67 -10.80 -8.49
N MET A 477 19.70 -10.72 -7.58
CA MET A 477 18.91 -9.51 -7.40
C MET A 477 19.81 -8.31 -7.08
N GLU A 478 20.74 -8.42 -6.13
CA GLU A 478 21.62 -7.29 -5.83
C GLU A 478 22.53 -6.94 -7.00
N ARG A 479 23.11 -7.93 -7.72
CA ARG A 479 23.89 -7.65 -8.93
C ARG A 479 23.07 -6.95 -10.01
N HIS A 480 21.78 -7.28 -10.13
CA HIS A 480 20.87 -6.63 -11.06
C HIS A 480 20.61 -5.15 -10.69
N VAL A 481 20.35 -4.86 -9.41
CA VAL A 481 19.89 -3.54 -8.97
C VAL A 481 21.01 -2.62 -8.43
N ARG A 482 22.19 -3.13 -8.09
CA ARG A 482 23.26 -2.32 -7.43
C ARG A 482 23.81 -1.15 -8.25
N ARG A 483 23.64 -1.21 -9.57
CA ARG A 483 24.10 -0.17 -10.50
C ARG A 483 23.19 1.05 -10.55
N HIS A 484 21.97 0.96 -10.02
CA HIS A 484 20.94 1.98 -10.12
C HIS A 484 20.90 2.86 -8.87
N PRO A 485 21.19 4.18 -8.97
CA PRO A 485 21.09 5.08 -7.84
C PRO A 485 19.67 5.23 -7.31
N SER A 486 18.65 5.02 -8.11
CA SER A 486 17.24 5.01 -7.67
C SER A 486 16.94 3.89 -6.67
N VAL A 487 17.58 2.71 -6.79
CA VAL A 487 17.33 1.59 -5.90
C VAL A 487 18.03 1.81 -4.56
N ILE A 488 17.26 2.25 -3.58
CA ILE A 488 17.75 2.64 -2.25
C ILE A 488 17.71 1.49 -1.23
N MET A 489 16.76 0.55 -1.39
CA MET A 489 16.47 -0.49 -0.41
C MET A 489 16.07 -1.79 -1.12
N VAL A 490 16.32 -2.93 -0.47
CA VAL A 490 15.82 -4.24 -0.89
C VAL A 490 15.10 -4.93 0.26
N SER A 491 14.13 -5.80 -0.07
CA SER A 491 13.46 -6.68 0.90
C SER A 491 13.47 -8.13 0.41
N TYR A 492 13.24 -9.11 1.32
CA TYR A 492 13.39 -10.52 1.00
C TYR A 492 12.07 -11.28 0.90
N ILE A 493 11.07 -10.93 1.71
CA ILE A 493 9.82 -11.68 1.75
C ILE A 493 8.65 -10.75 2.07
N ASN A 494 7.54 -10.99 1.38
CA ASN A 494 6.28 -10.36 1.68
C ASN A 494 5.42 -11.25 2.56
N GLU A 495 4.85 -10.67 3.64
CA GLU A 495 3.88 -11.29 4.54
C GLU A 495 4.27 -12.70 5.00
N PRO A 496 5.44 -12.88 5.64
CA PRO A 496 5.81 -14.17 6.18
C PRO A 496 4.78 -14.58 7.23
N THR A 497 4.10 -15.69 7.01
CA THR A 497 3.01 -16.12 7.87
C THR A 497 3.28 -17.48 8.47
N ASP A 498 2.94 -17.63 9.76
CA ASP A 498 2.91 -18.90 10.46
C ASP A 498 1.52 -19.58 10.32
N GLN A 499 0.64 -19.02 9.45
CA GLN A 499 -0.73 -19.52 9.26
C GLN A 499 -0.81 -20.98 8.79
N PHE A 500 0.30 -21.50 8.29
CA PHE A 500 0.41 -22.84 7.72
C PHE A 500 0.98 -23.83 8.74
N LYS A 501 0.59 -23.68 9.99
CA LYS A 501 1.15 -24.39 11.15
C LYS A 501 1.01 -25.90 11.12
N SER A 502 0.07 -26.50 10.39
CA SER A 502 -0.22 -27.91 10.60
C SER A 502 0.53 -28.85 9.64
N ASP A 503 0.43 -28.68 8.33
CA ASP A 503 0.93 -29.67 7.38
C ASP A 503 2.14 -29.21 6.56
N ASN A 504 2.37 -27.91 6.44
CA ASN A 504 3.42 -27.35 5.61
C ASN A 504 4.76 -27.10 6.31
N GLN A 505 4.83 -27.20 7.63
CA GLN A 505 6.10 -27.06 8.38
C GLN A 505 7.14 -28.13 8.03
N GLN A 506 6.72 -29.28 7.53
CA GLN A 506 7.64 -30.32 7.06
C GLN A 506 8.36 -29.91 5.76
N ILE A 507 7.73 -29.07 4.95
CA ILE A 507 8.24 -28.63 3.66
C ILE A 507 8.94 -27.28 3.74
N ASN A 508 8.33 -26.32 4.45
CA ASN A 508 8.76 -24.93 4.51
C ASN A 508 9.65 -24.62 5.71
N LEU A 509 10.42 -23.54 5.63
CA LEU A 509 11.22 -23.04 6.73
C LEU A 509 10.33 -22.61 7.89
N THR A 510 10.74 -22.96 9.11
CA THR A 510 10.23 -22.36 10.34
C THR A 510 10.71 -20.91 10.45
N GLY A 511 10.07 -20.12 11.33
CA GLY A 511 10.51 -18.74 11.56
C GLY A 511 11.98 -18.63 11.99
N ALA A 512 12.50 -19.58 12.80
CA ALA A 512 13.92 -19.59 13.19
C ALA A 512 14.85 -19.92 12.01
N GLU A 513 14.47 -20.85 11.14
CA GLU A 513 15.24 -21.17 9.92
C GLU A 513 15.20 -20.00 8.93
N LEU A 514 14.05 -19.28 8.84
CA LEU A 514 13.91 -18.09 8.01
C LEU A 514 14.85 -16.98 8.49
N GLU A 515 14.98 -16.75 9.80
CA GLU A 515 15.96 -15.80 10.35
C GLU A 515 17.40 -16.16 9.98
N ASN A 516 17.77 -17.42 10.03
CA ASN A 516 19.10 -17.86 9.59
C ASN A 516 19.30 -17.61 8.08
N TRP A 517 18.26 -17.81 7.28
CA TRP A 517 18.30 -17.51 5.86
C TRP A 517 18.49 -16.00 5.62
N PHE A 518 17.81 -15.14 6.37
CA PHE A 518 18.02 -13.68 6.30
C PHE A 518 19.46 -13.28 6.60
N GLU A 519 20.09 -13.86 7.63
CA GLU A 519 21.47 -13.55 7.96
C GLU A 519 22.46 -13.93 6.83
N ILE A 520 22.19 -15.03 6.14
CA ILE A 520 22.99 -15.45 4.99
C ILE A 520 22.77 -14.49 3.82
N CYS A 521 21.51 -14.13 3.54
CA CYS A 521 21.16 -13.17 2.50
C CYS A 521 21.79 -11.79 2.75
N ASP A 522 21.78 -11.30 3.99
CA ASP A 522 22.43 -10.04 4.36
C ASP A 522 23.92 -10.06 4.01
N ARG A 523 24.60 -11.17 4.28
CA ARG A 523 26.04 -11.33 3.95
C ARG A 523 26.27 -11.33 2.44
N VAL A 524 25.43 -12.01 1.68
CA VAL A 524 25.52 -12.04 0.21
C VAL A 524 25.26 -10.65 -0.37
N ILE A 525 24.23 -9.96 0.08
CA ILE A 525 23.96 -8.58 -0.34
C ILE A 525 25.14 -7.66 -0.01
N LYS A 526 25.67 -7.74 1.21
CA LYS A 526 26.80 -6.89 1.65
C LYS A 526 28.12 -7.18 0.92
N GLN A 527 28.32 -8.41 0.43
CA GLN A 527 29.44 -8.76 -0.42
C GLN A 527 29.32 -8.13 -1.82
N GLU A 528 28.11 -8.08 -2.38
CA GLU A 528 27.84 -7.46 -3.68
C GLU A 528 27.75 -5.93 -3.58
N ASN A 529 27.16 -5.40 -2.50
CA ASN A 529 27.01 -3.97 -2.24
C ASN A 529 27.04 -3.68 -0.74
N PRO A 530 28.20 -3.28 -0.19
CA PRO A 530 28.36 -3.04 1.25
C PRO A 530 27.47 -1.90 1.79
N TYR A 531 26.94 -1.06 0.93
CA TYR A 531 26.16 0.12 1.29
C TYR A 531 24.64 -0.09 1.17
N ARG A 532 24.16 -1.25 0.69
CA ARG A 532 22.74 -1.52 0.52
C ARG A 532 22.00 -1.48 1.85
N VAL A 533 20.92 -0.70 1.93
CA VAL A 533 19.96 -0.79 3.01
C VAL A 533 19.06 -2.00 2.79
N ILE A 534 18.90 -2.80 3.82
CA ILE A 534 18.10 -4.03 3.81
C ILE A 534 16.93 -3.87 4.77
N LYS A 535 15.75 -4.12 4.29
CA LYS A 535 14.52 -4.29 5.05
C LYS A 535 14.06 -5.71 4.82
N ARG A 536 14.32 -6.62 5.77
CA ARG A 536 14.17 -8.06 5.56
C ARG A 536 12.76 -8.49 5.17
N VAL A 537 11.74 -7.83 5.70
CA VAL A 537 10.34 -8.24 5.62
C VAL A 537 9.43 -7.07 5.27
N GLU A 538 8.41 -7.36 4.46
CA GLU A 538 7.25 -6.54 4.20
C GLU A 538 6.03 -7.17 4.89
N GLY A 539 5.26 -6.38 5.66
CA GLY A 539 4.12 -6.90 6.39
C GLY A 539 4.52 -7.91 7.47
N ASP A 540 5.22 -7.44 8.47
CA ASP A 540 5.82 -8.26 9.53
C ASP A 540 4.76 -8.57 10.62
N TYR A 541 3.95 -9.57 10.39
CA TYR A 541 2.82 -9.85 11.27
C TYR A 541 3.17 -10.73 12.48
N ASP A 542 3.31 -12.04 12.23
CA ASP A 542 3.42 -13.03 13.31
C ASP A 542 3.99 -14.34 12.76
N PRO A 543 5.16 -14.71 13.19
CA PRO A 543 6.04 -13.99 14.10
C PRO A 543 6.87 -12.90 13.36
N PRO A 544 7.13 -11.76 14.01
CA PRO A 544 7.97 -10.74 13.42
C PRO A 544 9.42 -11.19 13.35
N THR A 545 10.17 -10.58 12.43
CA THR A 545 11.62 -10.72 12.38
C THR A 545 12.28 -10.06 13.59
N PHE A 546 13.47 -10.53 13.97
CA PHE A 546 14.12 -10.06 15.20
C PHE A 546 14.89 -8.75 15.02
N GLU A 547 15.37 -8.44 13.82
CA GLU A 547 16.23 -7.30 13.57
C GLU A 547 15.86 -6.53 12.29
N GLY A 548 16.23 -5.26 12.24
CA GLY A 548 16.03 -4.37 11.10
C GLY A 548 14.77 -3.53 11.20
N LEU A 549 14.52 -2.70 10.21
CA LEU A 549 13.30 -1.89 10.10
C LEU A 549 12.08 -2.81 10.06
N SER A 550 11.14 -2.62 11.00
CA SER A 550 9.89 -3.36 11.00
C SER A 550 8.90 -2.82 9.96
N ASP A 551 7.92 -3.62 9.62
CA ASP A 551 6.85 -3.26 8.70
C ASP A 551 5.51 -3.84 9.13
N PHE A 552 4.43 -3.16 8.81
CA PHE A 552 3.09 -3.70 8.94
C PHE A 552 2.23 -3.32 7.75
N HIS A 553 1.34 -4.20 7.35
CA HIS A 553 0.30 -3.89 6.40
C HIS A 553 -0.98 -3.49 7.13
N CYS A 554 -1.68 -2.47 6.67
CA CYS A 554 -2.83 -1.91 7.34
C CYS A 554 -4.00 -1.72 6.37
N TYR A 555 -4.95 -2.64 6.39
CA TYR A 555 -6.14 -2.59 5.56
C TYR A 555 -7.42 -2.38 6.37
N ASN A 556 -7.33 -1.65 7.50
CA ASN A 556 -8.43 -1.50 8.44
C ASN A 556 -9.66 -0.72 7.92
N MET A 557 -9.51 -0.04 6.79
CA MET A 557 -10.65 0.54 6.05
C MET A 557 -11.14 -0.37 4.89
N TRP A 558 -10.60 -1.57 4.80
CA TRP A 558 -11.09 -2.65 3.94
C TRP A 558 -11.56 -3.82 4.78
N TYR A 559 -10.68 -4.37 5.61
CA TYR A 559 -10.95 -5.43 6.57
C TYR A 559 -10.93 -4.83 7.96
N THR A 560 -12.09 -4.53 8.54
CA THR A 560 -12.17 -3.89 9.86
C THR A 560 -11.33 -4.64 10.88
N ASN A 561 -10.52 -3.93 11.63
CA ASN A 561 -9.51 -4.43 12.58
C ASN A 561 -8.23 -5.03 11.96
N HIS A 562 -8.03 -4.99 10.65
CA HIS A 562 -6.76 -5.43 10.08
C HIS A 562 -5.61 -4.55 10.58
N ALA A 563 -4.59 -5.15 11.18
CA ALA A 563 -3.51 -4.55 11.96
C ALA A 563 -4.01 -3.90 13.26
N LEU A 564 -4.98 -2.99 13.20
CA LEU A 564 -5.60 -2.33 14.36
C LEU A 564 -6.95 -1.70 13.97
N PRO A 565 -7.82 -1.40 14.97
CA PRO A 565 -9.06 -0.67 14.71
C PRO A 565 -8.82 0.71 14.12
N ILE A 566 -9.71 1.16 13.22
CA ILE A 566 -9.57 2.47 12.56
C ILE A 566 -9.52 3.64 13.56
N GLY A 567 -10.26 3.56 14.67
CA GLY A 567 -10.24 4.61 15.69
C GLY A 567 -8.87 4.71 16.38
N ASP A 568 -8.16 3.60 16.54
CA ASP A 568 -6.81 3.58 17.07
C ASP A 568 -5.84 4.23 16.08
N LEU A 569 -5.85 3.81 14.82
CA LEU A 569 -5.02 4.44 13.78
C LEU A 569 -5.30 5.94 13.67
N TYR A 570 -6.59 6.32 13.61
CA TYR A 570 -6.98 7.72 13.47
C TYR A 570 -6.50 8.59 14.63
N LYS A 571 -6.49 8.02 15.84
CA LYS A 571 -5.96 8.69 17.04
C LYS A 571 -4.42 8.71 17.07
N GLY A 572 -3.75 7.89 16.29
CA GLY A 572 -2.29 7.81 16.19
C GLY A 572 -1.67 6.62 16.93
N TYR A 573 -2.47 5.66 17.39
CA TYR A 573 -1.93 4.39 17.88
C TYR A 573 -1.42 3.56 16.71
N LEU A 574 -0.32 2.85 16.92
CA LEU A 574 0.30 2.01 15.88
C LEU A 574 0.63 0.64 16.46
N PRO A 575 0.72 -0.42 15.63
CA PRO A 575 1.20 -1.72 16.09
C PRO A 575 2.62 -1.60 16.61
N ALA A 576 2.89 -2.19 17.80
CA ALA A 576 4.23 -2.36 18.28
C ALA A 576 4.80 -3.65 17.71
N ILE A 577 5.66 -3.57 16.70
CA ILE A 577 6.24 -4.74 16.05
C ILE A 577 7.60 -5.07 16.63
N ARG A 578 8.45 -4.05 16.84
CA ARG A 578 9.81 -4.25 17.32
C ARG A 578 10.24 -3.12 18.25
N LYS A 579 10.74 -3.53 19.42
CA LYS A 579 11.24 -2.59 20.42
C LYS A 579 12.47 -1.85 19.89
N ASP A 580 12.54 -0.55 20.21
CA ASP A 580 13.65 0.35 19.85
C ASP A 580 13.88 0.58 18.34
N TRP A 581 13.00 0.11 17.48
CA TRP A 581 13.01 0.35 16.04
C TRP A 581 11.85 1.21 15.58
N LYS A 582 12.12 2.05 14.60
CA LYS A 582 11.07 2.68 13.79
C LYS A 582 10.40 1.64 12.91
N THR A 583 9.30 2.01 12.27
CA THR A 583 8.52 1.11 11.45
C THR A 583 8.21 1.69 10.08
N ALA A 584 7.81 0.81 9.17
CA ALA A 584 7.19 1.14 7.91
C ALA A 584 5.73 0.64 7.88
N CYS A 585 4.92 1.19 7.00
CA CYS A 585 3.66 0.63 6.57
C CYS A 585 3.75 0.39 5.07
N GLY A 586 4.17 -0.82 4.69
CA GLY A 586 4.50 -1.20 3.31
C GLY A 586 3.28 -1.36 2.42
N GLU A 587 2.09 -1.58 3.02
CA GLU A 587 0.83 -1.63 2.30
C GLU A 587 -0.32 -1.10 3.15
N TYR A 588 -1.16 -0.23 2.57
CA TYR A 588 -2.44 0.20 3.13
C TYR A 588 -3.37 0.68 2.03
N GLY A 589 -4.66 0.65 2.28
CA GLY A 589 -5.65 1.09 1.31
C GLY A 589 -6.95 0.30 1.38
N THR A 590 -7.75 0.41 0.34
CA THR A 590 -9.01 -0.31 0.14
C THR A 590 -9.36 -0.35 -1.34
N GLU A 591 -10.37 -1.14 -1.71
CA GLU A 591 -10.89 -1.15 -3.08
C GLU A 591 -11.75 0.08 -3.40
N GLY A 592 -11.77 0.43 -4.69
CA GLY A 592 -12.76 1.28 -5.35
C GLY A 592 -12.93 0.82 -6.78
N LEU A 593 -14.16 0.57 -7.22
CA LEU A 593 -14.44 0.13 -8.58
C LEU A 593 -13.83 1.08 -9.61
N ASP A 594 -13.45 0.55 -10.76
CA ASP A 594 -12.97 1.37 -11.87
C ASP A 594 -14.07 2.24 -12.46
N ASN A 595 -13.67 3.24 -13.24
CA ASN A 595 -14.61 4.10 -13.96
C ASN A 595 -15.43 3.27 -14.96
N LEU A 596 -16.71 3.60 -15.10
CA LEU A 596 -17.65 2.82 -15.89
C LEU A 596 -17.20 2.68 -17.36
N ASP A 597 -16.63 3.72 -17.95
CA ASP A 597 -16.18 3.70 -19.33
C ASP A 597 -15.00 2.74 -19.53
N LEU A 598 -14.05 2.74 -18.61
CA LEU A 598 -12.95 1.77 -18.58
C LEU A 598 -13.49 0.33 -18.45
N MET A 599 -14.45 0.12 -17.55
CA MET A 599 -15.05 -1.20 -17.36
C MET A 599 -15.78 -1.67 -18.63
N LYS A 600 -16.52 -0.79 -19.32
CA LYS A 600 -17.18 -1.10 -20.59
C LYS A 600 -16.20 -1.44 -21.72
N GLU A 601 -15.05 -0.80 -21.74
CA GLU A 601 -14.01 -1.02 -22.76
C GLU A 601 -13.23 -2.32 -22.52
N ARG A 602 -12.82 -2.60 -21.28
CA ARG A 602 -11.77 -3.57 -20.97
C ARG A 602 -12.23 -4.82 -20.23
N TYR A 603 -13.39 -4.77 -19.55
CA TYR A 603 -13.87 -5.89 -18.74
C TYR A 603 -14.69 -6.88 -19.59
N PRO A 604 -14.68 -8.18 -19.22
CA PRO A 604 -15.58 -9.16 -19.81
C PRO A 604 -17.03 -8.69 -19.73
N LYS A 605 -17.77 -8.79 -20.84
CA LYS A 605 -19.16 -8.30 -20.93
C LYS A 605 -20.09 -8.98 -19.95
N GLU A 606 -19.82 -10.22 -19.62
CA GLU A 606 -20.59 -10.99 -18.63
C GLU A 606 -20.45 -10.49 -17.19
N TRP A 607 -19.40 -9.73 -16.90
CA TRP A 607 -19.22 -9.10 -15.58
C TRP A 607 -20.07 -7.83 -15.43
N LEU A 608 -20.48 -7.24 -16.53
CA LEU A 608 -21.18 -5.97 -16.55
C LEU A 608 -22.70 -6.16 -16.66
N PRO A 609 -23.51 -5.15 -16.25
CA PRO A 609 -24.95 -5.17 -16.52
C PRO A 609 -25.23 -4.95 -18.01
N LYS A 610 -26.35 -5.48 -18.50
CA LYS A 610 -26.81 -5.26 -19.89
C LYS A 610 -27.17 -3.81 -20.17
N ASN A 611 -27.63 -3.10 -19.16
CA ASN A 611 -27.89 -1.68 -19.18
C ASN A 611 -27.66 -1.11 -17.76
N GLU A 612 -27.55 0.22 -17.63
CA GLU A 612 -27.17 0.90 -16.39
C GLU A 612 -28.26 0.86 -15.30
N GLU A 613 -29.49 0.51 -15.65
CA GLU A 613 -30.63 0.39 -14.70
C GLU A 613 -30.80 -1.04 -14.18
N GLU A 614 -30.08 -2.01 -14.76
CA GLU A 614 -30.10 -3.39 -14.30
C GLU A 614 -29.57 -3.48 -12.86
N CYS A 615 -30.29 -4.20 -12.00
CA CYS A 615 -29.79 -4.53 -10.67
C CYS A 615 -28.49 -5.32 -10.81
N TRP A 616 -27.40 -4.74 -10.30
CA TRP A 616 -26.06 -5.26 -10.45
C TRP A 616 -25.29 -5.24 -9.13
N ILE A 617 -24.41 -6.21 -8.94
CA ILE A 617 -23.52 -6.29 -7.77
C ILE A 617 -22.09 -6.58 -8.21
N PRO A 618 -21.08 -6.07 -7.50
CA PRO A 618 -19.67 -6.28 -7.81
C PRO A 618 -19.20 -7.73 -7.86
N ASP A 619 -19.93 -8.65 -7.23
CA ASP A 619 -19.62 -10.10 -7.23
C ASP A 619 -19.66 -10.76 -8.61
N ARG A 620 -20.24 -10.09 -9.62
CA ARG A 620 -20.14 -10.54 -11.01
C ARG A 620 -18.71 -10.45 -11.55
N ILE A 621 -17.89 -9.57 -10.98
CA ILE A 621 -16.47 -9.44 -11.32
C ILE A 621 -15.71 -10.52 -10.55
N VAL A 622 -14.98 -11.36 -11.24
CA VAL A 622 -14.18 -12.43 -10.63
C VAL A 622 -13.21 -11.83 -9.61
N ARG A 623 -13.21 -12.38 -8.39
CA ARG A 623 -12.36 -11.96 -7.27
C ARG A 623 -12.64 -10.58 -6.68
N ALA A 624 -13.60 -9.80 -7.18
CA ALA A 624 -13.94 -8.52 -6.57
C ALA A 624 -14.42 -8.70 -5.13
N GLN A 625 -13.94 -7.82 -4.26
CA GLN A 625 -14.31 -7.79 -2.84
C GLN A 625 -15.13 -6.54 -2.47
N THR A 626 -15.38 -5.66 -3.41
CA THR A 626 -16.11 -4.40 -3.18
C THR A 626 -17.46 -4.62 -2.51
N ASN A 627 -18.18 -5.69 -2.87
CA ASN A 627 -19.44 -6.03 -2.22
C ASN A 627 -19.29 -6.31 -0.72
N SER A 628 -18.12 -6.76 -0.26
CA SER A 628 -17.88 -7.02 1.16
C SER A 628 -17.80 -5.75 2.00
N MET A 629 -17.64 -4.58 1.39
CA MET A 629 -17.49 -3.30 2.09
C MET A 629 -18.82 -2.64 2.45
N HIS A 630 -19.92 -2.95 1.73
CA HIS A 630 -21.23 -2.43 2.12
C HIS A 630 -21.62 -2.94 3.51
N GLY A 631 -22.32 -2.13 4.27
CA GLY A 631 -22.66 -2.42 5.66
C GLY A 631 -21.52 -2.22 6.67
N ASP A 632 -20.27 -2.04 6.22
CA ASP A 632 -19.16 -1.62 7.06
C ASP A 632 -18.79 -0.15 6.84
N TRP A 633 -19.00 0.35 5.62
CA TRP A 633 -18.60 1.69 5.20
C TRP A 633 -19.71 2.48 4.49
N PHE A 634 -20.57 1.78 3.75
CA PHE A 634 -21.74 2.34 3.04
C PHE A 634 -22.84 1.27 2.92
N TYR A 635 -24.05 1.67 2.50
CA TYR A 635 -25.20 0.77 2.35
C TYR A 635 -25.18 0.04 0.99
N GLU A 636 -26.02 -1.00 0.86
CA GLU A 636 -26.19 -1.75 -0.40
C GLU A 636 -26.65 -0.84 -1.52
N GLN A 637 -26.08 -1.02 -2.71
CA GLN A 637 -26.44 -0.30 -3.91
C GLN A 637 -27.21 -1.22 -4.88
N ASP A 638 -28.00 -0.63 -5.78
CA ASP A 638 -28.83 -1.38 -6.71
C ASP A 638 -28.27 -1.42 -8.13
N ASN A 639 -27.47 -0.46 -8.53
CA ASN A 639 -26.95 -0.31 -9.89
C ASN A 639 -25.43 -0.02 -9.91
N ILE A 640 -24.82 -0.26 -11.06
CA ILE A 640 -23.37 -0.14 -11.22
C ILE A 640 -22.83 1.28 -10.95
N LYS A 641 -23.59 2.33 -11.30
CA LYS A 641 -23.14 3.72 -11.11
C LYS A 641 -23.02 4.07 -9.64
N ASP A 642 -24.03 3.68 -8.85
CA ASP A 642 -24.02 3.93 -7.41
C ASP A 642 -22.91 3.09 -6.72
N TRP A 643 -22.71 1.85 -7.14
CA TRP A 643 -21.60 1.02 -6.63
C TRP A 643 -20.24 1.66 -6.93
N ILE A 644 -20.03 2.20 -8.14
CA ILE A 644 -18.82 2.92 -8.49
C ILE A 644 -18.68 4.16 -7.59
N TYR A 645 -19.71 4.99 -7.51
CA TYR A 645 -19.69 6.23 -6.73
C TYR A 645 -19.34 5.99 -5.25
N PHE A 646 -20.05 5.09 -4.57
CA PHE A 646 -19.85 4.87 -3.14
C PHE A 646 -18.53 4.14 -2.83
N SER A 647 -18.11 3.20 -3.67
CA SER A 647 -16.82 2.54 -3.48
C SER A 647 -15.64 3.49 -3.70
N GLN A 648 -15.69 4.34 -4.72
CA GLN A 648 -14.66 5.36 -4.97
C GLN A 648 -14.65 6.46 -3.89
N LEU A 649 -15.83 6.89 -3.42
CA LEU A 649 -15.94 7.82 -2.29
C LEU A 649 -15.31 7.25 -1.02
N HIS A 650 -15.54 5.97 -0.74
CA HIS A 650 -14.91 5.28 0.38
C HIS A 650 -13.41 5.15 0.19
N GLN A 651 -12.95 4.77 -1.01
CA GLN A 651 -11.52 4.67 -1.34
C GLN A 651 -10.81 6.02 -1.16
N ALA A 652 -11.41 7.11 -1.62
CA ALA A 652 -10.88 8.46 -1.44
C ALA A 652 -10.75 8.84 0.03
N LYS A 653 -11.78 8.55 0.82
CA LYS A 653 -11.77 8.78 2.28
C LYS A 653 -10.71 7.95 2.98
N ALA A 654 -10.56 6.68 2.61
CA ALA A 654 -9.54 5.78 3.16
C ALA A 654 -8.13 6.25 2.83
N ALA A 655 -7.86 6.61 1.57
CA ALA A 655 -6.58 7.15 1.13
C ALA A 655 -6.16 8.38 1.95
N SER A 656 -7.09 9.31 2.17
CA SER A 656 -6.83 10.51 2.98
C SER A 656 -6.60 10.18 4.46
N ILE A 657 -7.56 9.50 5.11
CA ILE A 657 -7.51 9.25 6.56
C ILE A 657 -6.28 8.44 6.96
N MET A 658 -5.99 7.36 6.23
CA MET A 658 -4.89 6.47 6.57
C MET A 658 -3.54 7.14 6.32
N THR A 659 -3.37 7.82 5.19
CA THR A 659 -2.13 8.55 4.88
C THR A 659 -1.83 9.63 5.94
N LEU A 660 -2.82 10.45 6.27
CA LEU A 660 -2.65 11.51 7.28
C LEU A 660 -2.39 10.94 8.68
N ALA A 661 -3.06 9.83 9.04
CA ALA A 661 -2.83 9.17 10.33
C ALA A 661 -1.40 8.63 10.45
N LEU A 662 -0.88 7.98 9.41
CA LEU A 662 0.49 7.48 9.37
C LEU A 662 1.51 8.63 9.37
N ARG A 663 1.24 9.71 8.64
CA ARG A 663 2.11 10.89 8.59
C ARG A 663 2.18 11.64 9.92
N ARG A 664 1.08 11.72 10.70
CA ARG A 664 1.12 12.29 12.06
C ARG A 664 2.11 11.58 12.98
N ARG A 665 2.52 10.36 12.64
CA ARG A 665 3.46 9.52 13.39
C ARG A 665 4.83 9.42 12.71
N SER A 666 5.31 10.51 12.07
CA SER A 666 6.67 10.57 11.49
C SER A 666 7.80 10.37 12.53
N ASP A 667 7.49 10.50 13.82
CA ASP A 667 8.36 10.12 14.93
C ASP A 667 8.72 8.63 14.88
N TYR A 668 7.80 7.80 14.38
CA TYR A 668 7.92 6.35 14.39
C TYR A 668 7.81 5.73 12.98
N VAL A 669 6.95 6.25 12.08
CA VAL A 669 6.72 5.74 10.71
C VAL A 669 7.59 6.48 9.70
N VAL A 670 8.64 5.81 9.23
CA VAL A 670 9.61 6.42 8.29
C VAL A 670 9.27 6.15 6.81
N GLN A 671 8.43 5.17 6.55
CA GLN A 671 8.08 4.75 5.20
C GLN A 671 6.60 4.37 5.11
N THR A 672 5.90 4.83 4.07
CA THR A 672 4.50 4.45 3.80
C THR A 672 4.29 4.21 2.32
N ALA A 673 3.57 3.14 1.95
CA ALA A 673 3.21 2.85 0.57
C ALA A 673 1.72 2.50 0.44
N LEU A 674 1.00 3.31 -0.32
CA LEU A 674 -0.39 3.00 -0.69
C LEU A 674 -0.40 1.77 -1.62
N HIS A 675 -1.30 0.86 -1.39
CA HIS A 675 -1.49 -0.31 -2.22
C HIS A 675 -2.82 -0.19 -2.98
N LEU A 676 -2.85 0.29 -4.26
CA LEU A 676 -1.70 0.49 -5.15
C LEU A 676 -1.92 1.71 -6.07
N LEU A 677 -0.92 2.08 -6.89
CA LEU A 677 -1.02 3.30 -7.69
C LEU A 677 -1.80 3.09 -8.99
N ILE A 678 -1.26 2.32 -9.95
CA ILE A 678 -1.80 2.13 -11.30
C ILE A 678 -2.01 0.64 -11.55
N ASP A 679 -3.12 0.27 -12.20
CA ASP A 679 -3.34 -1.11 -12.64
C ASP A 679 -2.53 -1.46 -13.89
N ALA A 680 -2.08 -2.70 -13.93
CA ALA A 680 -1.50 -3.29 -15.13
C ALA A 680 -2.58 -3.85 -16.07
N TYR A 681 -3.60 -4.46 -15.48
CA TYR A 681 -4.73 -5.08 -16.19
C TYR A 681 -6.03 -4.85 -15.43
N PRO A 682 -7.19 -4.94 -16.09
CA PRO A 682 -8.47 -5.02 -15.41
C PRO A 682 -8.45 -6.18 -14.41
N SER A 683 -8.75 -5.91 -13.15
CA SER A 683 -8.60 -6.87 -12.06
C SER A 683 -9.82 -6.89 -11.15
N GLY A 684 -10.10 -8.04 -10.57
CA GLY A 684 -11.11 -8.17 -9.53
C GLY A 684 -10.75 -7.48 -8.22
N TRP A 685 -9.48 -7.18 -7.99
CA TRP A 685 -8.99 -6.46 -6.82
C TRP A 685 -8.63 -5.01 -7.17
N MET A 686 -9.64 -4.18 -7.33
CA MET A 686 -9.52 -2.80 -7.81
C MET A 686 -9.01 -1.85 -6.71
N LYS A 687 -7.81 -2.13 -6.19
CA LYS A 687 -7.13 -1.35 -5.15
C LYS A 687 -6.50 -0.06 -5.65
N THR A 688 -6.26 0.04 -6.94
CA THR A 688 -5.55 1.14 -7.56
C THR A 688 -6.33 2.44 -7.47
N VAL A 689 -5.59 3.53 -7.44
CA VAL A 689 -6.16 4.89 -7.45
C VAL A 689 -6.11 5.52 -8.84
N VAL A 690 -5.48 4.84 -9.79
CA VAL A 690 -5.44 5.19 -11.23
C VAL A 690 -5.77 3.92 -12.02
N GLY A 691 -6.68 4.02 -12.95
CA GLY A 691 -7.05 2.91 -13.84
C GLY A 691 -5.96 2.55 -14.84
N VAL A 692 -6.11 1.41 -15.50
CA VAL A 692 -5.18 0.98 -16.57
C VAL A 692 -5.16 1.93 -17.76
N ASP A 693 -6.18 2.76 -17.91
CA ASP A 693 -6.31 3.86 -18.88
C ASP A 693 -5.59 5.16 -18.45
N ARG A 694 -4.91 5.13 -17.30
CA ARG A 694 -4.25 6.28 -16.66
C ARG A 694 -5.18 7.41 -16.26
N VAL A 695 -6.48 7.15 -16.16
CA VAL A 695 -7.45 8.10 -15.61
C VAL A 695 -7.50 7.95 -14.09
N PRO A 696 -7.19 9.02 -13.32
CA PRO A 696 -7.23 8.99 -11.87
C PRO A 696 -8.65 8.78 -11.34
N LYS A 697 -8.81 7.94 -10.30
CA LYS A 697 -10.01 7.91 -9.48
C LYS A 697 -9.99 9.06 -8.46
N PRO A 698 -11.11 9.43 -7.83
CA PRO A 698 -11.12 10.47 -6.77
C PRO A 698 -10.09 10.22 -5.67
N ALA A 699 -9.79 8.96 -5.37
CA ALA A 699 -8.79 8.57 -4.37
C ALA A 699 -7.36 9.03 -4.71
N TYR A 700 -7.00 9.17 -5.98
CA TYR A 700 -5.71 9.73 -6.38
C TYR A 700 -5.54 11.18 -5.90
N PHE A 701 -6.58 12.00 -6.05
CA PHE A 701 -6.52 13.41 -5.67
C PHE A 701 -6.48 13.60 -4.16
N THR A 702 -7.24 12.80 -3.41
CA THR A 702 -7.19 12.84 -1.94
C THR A 702 -5.87 12.29 -1.40
N PHE A 703 -5.26 11.32 -2.07
CA PHE A 703 -3.93 10.82 -1.74
C PHE A 703 -2.85 11.87 -2.03
N LYS A 704 -2.91 12.51 -3.22
CA LYS A 704 -2.03 13.64 -3.58
C LYS A 704 -2.10 14.76 -2.54
N GLU A 705 -3.31 15.15 -2.16
CA GLU A 705 -3.57 16.16 -1.14
C GLU A 705 -2.98 15.75 0.22
N ALA A 706 -3.17 14.50 0.63
CA ALA A 706 -2.64 13.96 1.86
C ALA A 706 -1.10 13.84 1.84
N LEU A 707 -0.45 13.86 0.67
CA LEU A 707 1.01 13.81 0.48
C LEU A 707 1.66 15.17 0.21
N ILE A 708 0.94 16.29 0.32
CA ILE A 708 1.58 17.62 0.26
C ILE A 708 2.73 17.66 1.28
N PRO A 709 3.97 17.94 0.85
CA PRO A 709 5.15 17.74 1.72
C PRO A 709 5.14 18.56 3.01
N LEU A 710 4.64 19.80 2.96
CA LEU A 710 4.41 20.63 4.13
C LEU A 710 2.91 20.92 4.23
N LYS A 711 2.23 20.26 5.15
CA LYS A 711 0.77 20.28 5.25
C LYS A 711 0.27 20.61 6.66
N VAL A 712 -0.80 21.38 6.75
CA VAL A 712 -1.60 21.50 7.97
C VAL A 712 -2.67 20.41 7.98
N ASN A 713 -2.93 19.82 9.15
CA ASN A 713 -3.95 18.75 9.28
C ASN A 713 -4.77 18.90 10.56
N LEU A 714 -6.09 18.84 10.41
CA LEU A 714 -7.04 18.76 11.49
C LEU A 714 -7.42 17.32 11.81
N ARG A 715 -7.51 17.00 13.11
CA ARG A 715 -8.03 15.73 13.58
C ARG A 715 -9.03 15.91 14.71
N CYS A 716 -10.21 15.34 14.58
CA CYS A 716 -11.22 15.32 15.63
C CYS A 716 -12.00 14.00 15.59
N ASP A 717 -12.21 13.40 16.76
CA ASP A 717 -12.96 12.15 16.89
C ASP A 717 -14.49 12.35 16.88
N ARG A 718 -14.99 13.59 16.99
CA ARG A 718 -16.42 13.91 17.11
C ARG A 718 -16.96 14.55 15.84
N ARG A 719 -17.75 13.80 15.07
CA ARG A 719 -18.47 14.31 13.88
C ARG A 719 -19.78 15.01 14.23
N THR A 720 -20.31 14.75 15.41
CA THR A 720 -21.56 15.33 15.91
C THR A 720 -21.38 15.73 17.37
N CYS A 721 -21.97 16.85 17.78
CA CYS A 721 -21.99 17.31 19.17
C CYS A 721 -23.29 18.08 19.47
N TYR A 722 -23.59 18.26 20.75
CA TYR A 722 -24.69 19.10 21.17
C TYR A 722 -24.27 20.56 21.31
N THR A 723 -25.25 21.48 21.22
CA THR A 723 -25.10 22.84 21.69
C THR A 723 -24.68 22.84 23.17
N ASN A 724 -23.79 23.73 23.54
CA ASN A 724 -23.10 23.80 24.83
C ASN A 724 -22.05 22.70 25.10
N ASP A 725 -21.80 21.79 24.14
CA ASP A 725 -20.62 20.96 24.21
C ASP A 725 -19.37 21.76 23.78
N VAL A 726 -18.24 21.36 24.30
CA VAL A 726 -16.93 21.82 23.83
C VAL A 726 -16.36 20.79 22.86
N LEU A 727 -15.98 21.24 21.67
CA LEU A 727 -15.35 20.39 20.67
C LEU A 727 -13.86 20.70 20.61
N ASP A 728 -13.03 19.71 20.98
CA ASP A 728 -11.57 19.81 20.88
C ASP A 728 -11.11 19.21 19.56
N THR A 729 -10.49 20.04 18.71
CA THR A 729 -9.92 19.62 17.42
C THR A 729 -8.41 19.78 17.45
N GLU A 730 -7.68 18.72 17.19
CA GLU A 730 -6.22 18.78 17.09
C GLU A 730 -5.79 19.41 15.78
N CYS A 731 -4.83 20.31 15.85
CA CYS A 731 -4.16 20.90 14.70
C CYS A 731 -2.70 20.43 14.64
N TRP A 732 -2.28 19.90 13.51
CA TRP A 732 -0.95 19.35 13.25
C TRP A 732 -0.28 20.05 12.07
N ILE A 733 1.06 20.14 12.10
CA ILE A 733 1.87 20.36 10.91
C ILE A 733 2.61 19.07 10.57
N LEU A 734 2.47 18.63 9.33
CA LEU A 734 3.12 17.45 8.77
C LEU A 734 4.21 17.96 7.83
N ASN A 735 5.48 17.86 8.21
CA ASN A 735 6.61 18.30 7.39
C ASN A 735 7.46 17.10 6.98
N ASP A 736 7.32 16.65 5.75
CA ASP A 736 8.13 15.59 5.15
C ASP A 736 9.37 16.15 4.41
N THR A 737 9.55 17.47 4.37
CA THR A 737 10.77 18.08 3.81
C THR A 737 11.90 18.07 4.84
N ALA A 738 13.15 18.13 4.38
CA ALA A 738 14.31 18.27 5.26
C ALA A 738 14.51 19.71 5.80
N VAL A 739 13.60 20.64 5.48
CA VAL A 739 13.72 22.06 5.79
C VAL A 739 12.98 22.40 7.09
N ASP A 740 13.64 23.17 7.94
CA ASP A 740 13.03 23.80 9.10
C ASP A 740 12.32 25.11 8.68
N TYR A 741 11.08 25.29 9.12
CA TYR A 741 10.31 26.52 8.92
C TYR A 741 10.07 27.20 10.26
N SER A 742 10.57 28.43 10.40
CA SER A 742 10.28 29.33 11.52
C SER A 742 9.15 30.30 11.15
N ASP A 743 8.60 30.98 12.16
CA ASP A 743 7.65 32.08 11.99
C ASP A 743 6.42 31.73 11.16
N MET A 744 5.86 30.57 11.45
CA MET A 744 4.60 30.11 10.85
C MET A 744 3.40 30.55 11.70
N THR A 745 2.30 30.87 11.04
CA THR A 745 1.02 31.15 11.69
C THR A 745 -0.05 30.23 11.16
N ILE A 746 -0.88 29.70 12.06
CA ILE A 746 -2.10 29.00 11.70
C ILE A 746 -3.28 29.84 12.15
N THR A 747 -4.15 30.18 11.19
CA THR A 747 -5.43 30.86 11.47
C THR A 747 -6.54 29.84 11.24
N ALA A 748 -7.30 29.52 12.27
CA ALA A 748 -8.48 28.66 12.19
C ALA A 748 -9.74 29.52 12.21
N VAL A 749 -10.65 29.25 11.29
CA VAL A 749 -11.93 29.98 11.16
C VAL A 749 -13.07 28.97 11.18
N LEU A 750 -14.02 29.19 12.09
CA LEU A 750 -15.26 28.42 12.14
C LEU A 750 -16.31 29.09 11.23
N TYR A 751 -16.89 28.29 10.33
CA TYR A 751 -17.91 28.76 9.39
C TYR A 751 -19.25 28.06 9.62
N ASP A 752 -20.34 28.82 9.35
CA ASP A 752 -21.66 28.25 9.23
C ASP A 752 -21.86 27.50 7.89
N ARG A 753 -23.05 26.92 7.69
CA ARG A 753 -23.42 26.23 6.45
C ARG A 753 -23.42 27.11 5.20
N TYR A 754 -23.50 28.44 5.38
CA TYR A 754 -23.48 29.41 4.29
C TYR A 754 -22.05 29.96 4.02
N LYS A 755 -21.04 29.39 4.70
CA LYS A 755 -19.65 29.82 4.65
C LYS A 755 -19.39 31.22 5.20
N ASN A 756 -20.24 31.69 6.13
CA ASN A 756 -19.97 32.90 6.91
C ASN A 756 -19.07 32.55 8.10
N PRO A 757 -18.02 33.35 8.36
CA PRO A 757 -17.16 33.14 9.51
C PRO A 757 -17.89 33.46 10.81
N LEU A 758 -17.81 32.57 11.79
CA LEU A 758 -18.41 32.73 13.11
C LEU A 758 -17.38 33.07 14.18
N LYS A 759 -16.23 32.31 14.17
CA LYS A 759 -15.16 32.47 15.18
C LYS A 759 -13.79 32.29 14.49
N THR A 760 -12.78 32.92 15.10
CA THR A 760 -11.41 32.85 14.60
C THR A 760 -10.46 32.55 15.74
N TYR A 761 -9.49 31.66 15.48
CA TYR A 761 -8.44 31.25 16.41
C TYR A 761 -7.08 31.44 15.72
N LYS A 762 -6.05 31.83 16.47
CA LYS A 762 -4.74 32.05 15.90
C LYS A 762 -3.66 31.38 16.74
N LEU A 763 -2.74 30.66 16.07
CA LEU A 763 -1.59 29.98 16.67
C LEU A 763 -0.31 30.39 15.93
N ASN A 764 0.73 30.71 16.69
CA ASN A 764 2.08 30.87 16.14
C ASN A 764 2.87 29.59 16.40
N THR A 765 3.65 29.15 15.42
CA THR A 765 4.30 27.86 15.47
C THR A 765 5.55 27.82 14.58
N SER A 766 6.19 26.67 14.55
CA SER A 766 7.29 26.33 13.65
C SER A 766 7.19 24.88 13.23
N ALA A 767 7.80 24.49 12.11
CA ALA A 767 7.86 23.11 11.65
C ALA A 767 9.33 22.67 11.50
N LYS A 768 9.68 21.57 12.12
CA LYS A 768 10.98 20.91 11.95
C LYS A 768 10.98 20.01 10.74
N GLY A 769 12.11 19.93 10.06
CA GLY A 769 12.28 19.03 8.91
C GLY A 769 12.09 17.57 9.30
N CYS A 770 11.43 16.80 8.44
CA CYS A 770 11.09 15.39 8.62
C CYS A 770 10.33 15.08 9.92
N LYS A 771 9.55 16.05 10.43
CA LYS A 771 8.77 15.88 11.67
C LYS A 771 7.32 16.32 11.49
N SER A 772 6.43 15.57 12.10
CA SER A 772 5.04 15.97 12.31
C SER A 772 4.85 16.41 13.75
N VAL A 773 4.29 17.59 13.93
CA VAL A 773 4.21 18.25 15.24
C VAL A 773 2.76 18.65 15.53
N PRO A 774 2.21 18.30 16.71
CA PRO A 774 0.95 18.88 17.15
C PRO A 774 1.17 20.36 17.50
N VAL A 775 0.42 21.23 16.85
CA VAL A 775 0.49 22.68 17.10
C VAL A 775 -0.35 23.07 18.31
N GLY A 776 -1.50 22.42 18.45
CA GLY A 776 -2.41 22.68 19.56
C GLY A 776 -3.77 22.00 19.39
N LYS A 777 -4.59 22.15 20.45
CA LYS A 777 -6.03 21.82 20.40
C LYS A 777 -6.83 23.11 20.28
N ILE A 778 -7.54 23.24 19.16
CA ILE A 778 -8.51 24.31 18.96
C ILE A 778 -9.78 23.92 19.71
N ARG A 779 -10.10 24.66 20.74
CA ARG A 779 -11.27 24.45 21.59
C ARG A 779 -12.42 25.30 21.11
N ILE A 780 -13.41 24.67 20.49
CA ILE A 780 -14.59 25.33 19.94
C ILE A 780 -15.70 25.29 20.98
N ASP A 781 -16.06 26.43 21.53
CA ASP A 781 -17.29 26.60 22.35
C ASP A 781 -18.46 26.82 21.42
N THR A 782 -19.46 25.98 21.52
CA THR A 782 -20.67 26.03 20.67
C THR A 782 -21.89 26.66 21.37
N SER A 783 -21.72 27.21 22.58
CA SER A 783 -22.81 27.69 23.44
C SER A 783 -23.57 28.89 22.88
N ASP A 784 -22.94 29.73 22.07
CA ASP A 784 -23.48 30.91 21.42
C ASP A 784 -24.01 30.66 19.99
N ILE A 785 -23.95 29.43 19.51
CA ILE A 785 -24.42 29.09 18.16
C ILE A 785 -25.87 28.61 18.22
N ALA A 786 -26.73 29.32 17.54
CA ALA A 786 -28.16 28.99 17.50
C ALA A 786 -28.42 27.83 16.55
N VAL A 787 -29.06 26.80 17.07
CA VAL A 787 -29.44 25.60 16.31
C VAL A 787 -30.92 25.34 16.49
N LYS A 788 -31.64 25.06 15.41
CA LYS A 788 -33.06 24.66 15.51
C LYS A 788 -33.22 23.16 15.76
N GLU A 789 -32.59 22.36 14.97
CA GLU A 789 -32.56 20.90 15.11
C GLU A 789 -31.15 20.36 14.86
N ARG A 790 -30.57 20.69 13.72
CA ARG A 790 -29.25 20.31 13.25
C ARG A 790 -28.64 21.44 12.44
N GLU A 791 -27.38 21.77 12.69
CA GLU A 791 -26.62 22.77 11.93
C GLU A 791 -25.29 22.16 11.46
N ALA A 792 -24.93 22.40 10.20
CA ALA A 792 -23.64 22.02 9.64
C ALA A 792 -22.62 23.13 9.88
N LEU A 793 -21.50 22.80 10.46
CA LEU A 793 -20.38 23.71 10.70
C LEU A 793 -19.12 23.17 10.06
N SER A 794 -18.22 24.07 9.69
CA SER A 794 -16.91 23.74 9.13
C SER A 794 -15.83 24.54 9.85
N LEU A 795 -14.82 23.85 10.39
CA LEU A 795 -13.59 24.49 10.86
C LEU A 795 -12.55 24.41 9.73
N ALA A 796 -12.15 25.55 9.17
CA ALA A 796 -11.05 25.61 8.21
C ALA A 796 -9.80 26.18 8.87
N VAL A 797 -8.64 25.61 8.59
CA VAL A 797 -7.34 26.14 9.02
C VAL A 797 -6.54 26.58 7.81
N PHE A 798 -5.85 27.71 7.98
CA PHE A 798 -5.00 28.35 6.99
C PHE A 798 -3.60 28.43 7.57
N MET A 799 -2.66 27.69 6.97
CA MET A 799 -1.25 27.72 7.34
C MET A 799 -0.54 28.82 6.55
N GLU A 800 0.07 29.76 7.26
CA GLU A 800 0.79 30.88 6.68
C GLU A 800 2.28 30.81 6.98
N HIS A 801 3.08 31.11 5.97
CA HIS A 801 4.50 31.36 6.09
C HIS A 801 4.85 32.66 5.36
N GLN A 802 5.62 33.55 6.00
CA GLN A 802 5.97 34.85 5.44
C GLN A 802 4.74 35.65 4.94
N GLY A 803 3.62 35.55 5.67
CA GLY A 803 2.39 36.30 5.38
C GLY A 803 1.52 35.76 4.21
N LYS A 804 1.93 34.63 3.58
CA LYS A 804 1.16 33.96 2.53
C LYS A 804 0.56 32.68 3.07
N VAL A 805 -0.70 32.40 2.74
CA VAL A 805 -1.31 31.09 2.97
C VAL A 805 -0.66 30.09 2.02
N ILE A 806 -0.11 29.03 2.57
CA ILE A 806 0.63 28.00 1.85
C ILE A 806 -0.07 26.65 1.85
N ASP A 807 -0.99 26.40 2.79
CA ASP A 807 -1.82 25.20 2.82
C ASP A 807 -3.07 25.42 3.68
N THR A 808 -4.09 24.58 3.46
CA THR A 808 -5.38 24.61 4.17
C THR A 808 -5.87 23.22 4.48
N ASP A 809 -6.69 23.07 5.53
CA ASP A 809 -7.44 21.86 5.82
C ASP A 809 -8.80 22.21 6.40
N VAL A 810 -9.80 21.35 6.20
CA VAL A 810 -11.19 21.58 6.62
C VAL A 810 -11.73 20.38 7.37
N TYR A 811 -12.31 20.62 8.53
CA TYR A 811 -13.04 19.64 9.30
C TYR A 811 -14.52 19.99 9.41
N ASN A 812 -15.39 19.09 8.94
CA ASN A 812 -16.85 19.27 8.94
C ASN A 812 -17.50 18.50 10.08
N PHE A 813 -18.43 19.13 10.80
CA PHE A 813 -19.19 18.51 11.86
C PHE A 813 -20.63 19.04 11.95
N TYR A 814 -21.45 18.37 12.74
CA TYR A 814 -22.85 18.75 12.92
C TYR A 814 -23.15 19.06 14.39
N LEU A 815 -23.82 20.20 14.60
CA LEU A 815 -24.28 20.64 15.89
C LEU A 815 -25.78 20.34 16.03
N PHE A 816 -26.18 19.78 17.14
CA PHE A 816 -27.59 19.44 17.44
C PHE A 816 -28.06 20.15 18.66
N GLU A 817 -29.37 20.54 18.66
CA GLU A 817 -30.02 21.04 19.85
C GLU A 817 -30.30 19.89 20.82
N LYS A 818 -30.03 20.10 22.11
CA LYS A 818 -30.30 19.15 23.20
C LYS A 818 -31.72 19.30 23.73
N ASN A 819 -32.71 19.30 22.86
CA ASN A 819 -34.13 19.51 23.21
C ASN A 819 -34.91 18.20 23.07
N PHE A 820 -35.02 17.46 24.20
CA PHE A 820 -35.79 16.23 24.28
C PHE A 820 -36.97 16.40 25.28
N LYS A 821 -38.16 15.99 24.86
CA LYS A 821 -39.26 15.75 25.83
C LYS A 821 -38.95 14.43 26.52
N ARG A 822 -38.25 14.49 27.68
CA ARG A 822 -37.71 13.32 28.38
C ARG A 822 -38.76 12.26 28.65
N ILE A 823 -38.43 11.04 28.29
CA ILE A 823 -39.25 9.85 28.55
C ILE A 823 -38.89 9.30 29.92
N SER A 824 -39.91 9.03 30.75
CA SER A 824 -39.71 8.43 32.08
C SER A 824 -39.37 6.94 31.91
N ALA A 825 -38.24 6.48 32.42
CA ALA A 825 -37.76 5.12 32.22
C ALA A 825 -37.42 4.42 33.54
N TYR A 826 -37.89 3.19 33.71
CA TYR A 826 -37.47 2.27 34.77
C TYR A 826 -36.38 1.36 34.28
N SER A 827 -35.21 1.42 34.90
CA SER A 827 -34.00 0.72 34.43
C SER A 827 -33.70 -0.54 35.19
N LEU A 828 -33.51 -1.67 34.46
CA LEU A 828 -33.20 -2.99 34.96
C LEU A 828 -31.85 -3.49 34.44
N GLY A 829 -30.84 -3.45 35.28
CA GLY A 829 -29.44 -3.75 34.91
C GLY A 829 -28.54 -2.53 34.86
N MET A 830 -27.24 -2.77 34.93
CA MET A 830 -26.21 -1.73 35.07
C MET A 830 -26.13 -0.85 33.81
N LEU A 831 -26.08 -1.44 32.62
CA LEU A 831 -26.01 -0.71 31.37
C LEU A 831 -27.32 0.07 31.12
N ALA A 832 -28.50 -0.50 31.41
CA ALA A 832 -29.77 0.20 31.31
C ALA A 832 -29.78 1.45 32.19
N LYS A 833 -29.32 1.34 33.45
CA LYS A 833 -29.19 2.47 34.37
C LYS A 833 -28.24 3.54 33.86
N GLN A 834 -27.08 3.11 33.29
CA GLN A 834 -26.12 4.05 32.68
C GLN A 834 -26.78 4.80 31.52
N VAL A 835 -27.47 4.09 30.61
CA VAL A 835 -28.14 4.73 29.45
C VAL A 835 -29.19 5.73 29.93
N VAL A 836 -30.03 5.38 30.90
CA VAL A 836 -31.04 6.31 31.42
C VAL A 836 -30.45 7.58 32.06
N ASN A 837 -29.29 7.44 32.71
CA ASN A 837 -28.63 8.54 33.39
C ASN A 837 -27.84 9.45 32.41
N THR A 838 -27.32 8.91 31.33
CA THR A 838 -26.44 9.65 30.40
C THR A 838 -27.17 10.15 29.14
N CYS A 839 -28.15 9.40 28.64
CA CYS A 839 -28.91 9.80 27.46
C CYS A 839 -29.87 10.93 27.80
N PRO A 840 -29.79 12.09 27.12
CA PRO A 840 -30.64 13.23 27.40
C PRO A 840 -32.14 12.97 27.13
N ALA A 841 -32.45 11.91 26.36
CA ALA A 841 -33.83 11.52 26.00
C ALA A 841 -34.60 10.90 27.19
N PHE A 842 -33.89 10.39 28.21
CA PHE A 842 -34.51 9.65 29.33
C PHE A 842 -34.36 10.38 30.67
N LYS A 843 -35.25 10.00 31.60
CA LYS A 843 -35.14 10.34 33.04
C LYS A 843 -35.52 9.12 33.86
N GLN A 844 -34.81 8.87 34.96
CA GLN A 844 -35.10 7.76 35.86
C GLN A 844 -36.48 7.94 36.51
N ALA A 845 -37.27 6.90 36.60
CA ALA A 845 -38.58 6.85 37.25
C ALA A 845 -38.79 5.51 37.92
N ASP A 846 -39.77 5.43 38.83
CA ASP A 846 -40.23 4.20 39.43
C ASP A 846 -41.07 3.39 38.41
N LYS A 847 -41.18 2.09 38.62
CA LYS A 847 -41.85 1.16 37.71
C LYS A 847 -43.32 1.52 37.42
N GLU A 848 -44.00 2.11 38.40
CA GLU A 848 -45.40 2.56 38.28
C GLU A 848 -45.58 3.79 37.41
N THR A 849 -44.63 4.72 37.50
CA THR A 849 -44.66 6.05 36.80
C THR A 849 -43.87 6.09 35.51
N ALA A 850 -43.08 5.07 35.23
CA ALA A 850 -42.29 5.01 34.01
C ALA A 850 -43.15 4.88 32.75
N ASP A 851 -42.78 5.52 31.68
CA ASP A 851 -43.37 5.35 30.35
C ASP A 851 -42.83 4.08 29.66
N ILE A 852 -41.56 3.73 29.92
CA ILE A 852 -40.90 2.58 29.36
C ILE A 852 -40.01 1.87 30.40
N ILE A 853 -39.80 0.56 30.18
CA ILE A 853 -38.84 -0.26 30.93
C ILE A 853 -37.61 -0.42 30.05
N ILE A 854 -36.42 -0.24 30.58
CA ILE A 854 -35.17 -0.50 29.89
C ILE A 854 -34.40 -1.63 30.61
N ILE A 855 -34.12 -2.73 29.91
CA ILE A 855 -33.49 -3.91 30.50
C ILE A 855 -32.17 -4.23 29.77
N SER A 856 -31.13 -4.58 30.53
CA SER A 856 -29.79 -4.96 30.02
C SER A 856 -29.17 -6.17 30.72
N ASP A 857 -29.95 -6.88 31.56
CA ASP A 857 -29.44 -8.04 32.30
C ASP A 857 -30.54 -9.09 32.45
N LYS A 858 -30.24 -10.35 32.07
CA LYS A 858 -31.21 -11.46 32.04
C LYS A 858 -31.78 -11.84 33.42
N LYS A 859 -31.12 -11.52 34.54
CA LYS A 859 -31.65 -11.76 35.89
C LYS A 859 -32.94 -10.99 36.17
N HIS A 860 -33.22 -9.91 35.44
CA HIS A 860 -34.41 -9.08 35.57
C HIS A 860 -35.54 -9.40 34.56
N LEU A 861 -35.38 -10.43 33.71
CA LEU A 861 -36.38 -10.79 32.70
C LEU A 861 -37.76 -11.09 33.32
N LYS A 862 -37.79 -11.85 34.40
CA LYS A 862 -39.04 -12.17 35.09
C LYS A 862 -39.77 -10.94 35.66
N GLU A 863 -38.99 -10.02 36.19
CA GLU A 863 -39.50 -8.71 36.68
C GLU A 863 -40.06 -7.89 35.50
N ALA A 864 -39.35 -7.76 34.41
CA ALA A 864 -39.79 -7.05 33.20
C ALA A 864 -41.04 -7.71 32.61
N GLU A 865 -41.12 -9.03 32.56
CA GLU A 865 -42.29 -9.78 32.10
C GLU A 865 -43.53 -9.54 33.00
N ALA A 866 -43.35 -9.56 34.33
CA ALA A 866 -44.40 -9.28 35.30
C ALA A 866 -44.94 -7.85 35.15
N ILE A 867 -44.06 -6.86 35.00
CA ILE A 867 -44.42 -5.47 34.78
C ILE A 867 -45.20 -5.31 33.46
N LYS A 868 -44.70 -5.92 32.35
CA LYS A 868 -45.44 -5.90 31.08
C LYS A 868 -46.85 -6.44 31.18
N ARG A 869 -47.03 -7.57 31.86
CA ARG A 869 -48.33 -8.18 32.05
C ARG A 869 -49.28 -7.37 32.97
N SER A 870 -48.73 -6.69 33.99
CA SER A 870 -49.56 -5.96 34.97
C SER A 870 -49.93 -4.55 34.53
N ILE A 871 -49.01 -3.83 33.86
CA ILE A 871 -49.21 -2.42 33.48
C ILE A 871 -48.99 -2.12 32.00
N ASN A 872 -48.80 -3.13 31.19
CA ASN A 872 -48.67 -3.09 29.73
C ASN A 872 -47.74 -1.98 29.20
N LYS A 873 -46.56 -1.78 29.84
CA LYS A 873 -45.57 -0.81 29.41
C LYS A 873 -44.65 -1.40 28.32
N PRO A 874 -44.24 -0.57 27.34
CA PRO A 874 -43.22 -1.00 26.36
C PRO A 874 -41.88 -1.27 27.04
N ILE A 875 -41.08 -2.18 26.44
CA ILE A 875 -39.76 -2.56 26.94
C ILE A 875 -38.72 -2.27 25.86
N LEU A 876 -37.58 -1.72 26.27
CA LEU A 876 -36.35 -1.62 25.46
C LEU A 876 -35.34 -2.62 26.01
N PHE A 877 -34.98 -3.62 25.22
CA PHE A 877 -33.95 -4.60 25.50
C PHE A 877 -32.61 -4.15 24.90
N ILE A 878 -31.59 -3.91 25.75
CA ILE A 878 -30.23 -3.60 25.33
C ILE A 878 -29.43 -4.89 25.44
N LEU A 879 -29.26 -5.58 24.31
CA LEU A 879 -28.50 -6.83 24.24
C LEU A 879 -27.01 -6.54 24.47
N ASN A 880 -26.39 -7.35 25.31
CA ASN A 880 -24.98 -7.29 25.68
C ASN A 880 -24.59 -8.63 26.34
N SER A 881 -23.35 -8.80 26.79
CA SER A 881 -22.85 -10.03 27.41
C SER A 881 -23.67 -10.52 28.64
N CYS A 882 -24.44 -9.62 29.30
CA CYS A 882 -25.36 -9.98 30.38
C CYS A 882 -26.78 -10.31 29.89
N LEU A 883 -27.09 -10.02 28.62
CA LEU A 883 -28.39 -10.24 27.99
C LEU A 883 -28.21 -10.72 26.53
N GLU A 884 -27.41 -11.75 26.34
CA GLU A 884 -26.98 -12.23 25.01
C GLU A 884 -27.90 -13.29 24.39
N ASN A 885 -28.51 -14.13 25.22
CA ASN A 885 -29.40 -15.18 24.77
C ASN A 885 -30.49 -15.41 25.85
N PHE A 886 -31.75 -15.22 25.46
CA PHE A 886 -32.88 -15.35 26.38
C PHE A 886 -34.21 -15.63 25.66
N LYS A 887 -35.16 -16.12 26.43
CA LYS A 887 -36.56 -16.23 26.00
C LYS A 887 -37.38 -15.17 26.69
N PHE A 888 -38.28 -14.56 25.92
CA PHE A 888 -39.26 -13.60 26.43
C PHE A 888 -40.60 -13.88 25.75
N ASN A 889 -41.66 -14.09 26.57
CA ASN A 889 -42.90 -14.65 26.12
C ASN A 889 -42.67 -16.01 25.43
N ARG A 890 -42.94 -16.11 24.10
CA ARG A 890 -42.75 -17.30 23.29
C ARG A 890 -41.59 -17.22 22.30
N HIS A 891 -40.92 -16.07 22.24
CA HIS A 891 -39.84 -15.83 21.32
C HIS A 891 -38.48 -16.02 21.95
N THR A 892 -37.50 -16.41 21.13
CA THR A 892 -36.10 -16.49 21.51
C THR A 892 -35.33 -15.32 20.87
N TYR A 893 -34.49 -14.68 21.66
CA TYR A 893 -33.65 -13.58 21.23
C TYR A 893 -32.19 -13.93 21.50
N GLU A 894 -31.35 -13.78 20.48
CA GLU A 894 -29.95 -14.11 20.56
C GLU A 894 -29.13 -12.96 19.97
N MET A 895 -28.00 -12.69 20.64
CA MET A 895 -26.99 -11.78 20.14
C MET A 895 -26.02 -12.59 19.25
N SER A 896 -26.19 -12.48 17.94
CA SER A 896 -25.42 -13.24 16.96
C SER A 896 -24.17 -12.45 16.54
N ASP A 897 -23.00 -13.11 16.58
CA ASP A 897 -21.73 -12.52 16.18
C ASP A 897 -21.72 -12.20 14.68
N ARG A 898 -21.18 -11.04 14.33
CA ARG A 898 -20.83 -10.68 12.97
C ARG A 898 -19.53 -11.34 12.48
N ARG A 899 -18.92 -12.22 13.27
CA ARG A 899 -17.59 -12.79 13.08
C ARG A 899 -16.48 -11.75 13.17
N MET A 900 -15.49 -11.75 12.25
CA MET A 900 -14.30 -10.91 12.35
C MET A 900 -14.54 -9.41 12.14
N TRP A 901 -15.73 -9.02 11.65
CA TRP A 901 -15.98 -7.66 11.16
C TRP A 901 -16.90 -6.91 12.13
N LYS A 902 -16.33 -5.90 12.80
CA LYS A 902 -17.09 -4.97 13.63
C LYS A 902 -17.56 -3.78 12.81
N ALA A 903 -18.85 -3.39 12.90
CA ALA A 903 -19.39 -2.34 12.06
C ALA A 903 -18.99 -0.95 12.54
N THR A 904 -18.25 -0.22 11.75
CA THR A 904 -18.03 1.22 11.93
C THR A 904 -19.18 2.06 11.38
N TYR A 905 -20.10 1.44 10.64
CA TYR A 905 -21.27 2.01 10.02
C TYR A 905 -22.46 1.05 10.14
N CYS A 906 -23.67 1.58 10.33
CA CYS A 906 -24.91 0.83 10.20
C CYS A 906 -25.94 1.62 9.40
N PRO A 907 -26.53 1.02 8.34
CA PRO A 907 -27.64 1.62 7.61
C PRO A 907 -28.85 1.91 8.47
N ILE A 908 -29.46 3.08 8.26
CA ILE A 908 -30.72 3.49 8.86
C ILE A 908 -31.85 3.26 7.86
N ASN A 909 -32.93 2.67 8.28
CA ASN A 909 -34.14 2.54 7.46
C ASN A 909 -34.85 3.87 7.36
N GLN A 910 -34.61 4.60 6.29
CA GLN A 910 -35.14 5.95 6.09
C GLN A 910 -36.67 6.00 5.91
N SER A 911 -37.29 4.90 5.51
CA SER A 911 -38.76 4.81 5.44
C SER A 911 -39.40 4.80 6.82
N LEU A 912 -38.70 4.29 7.83
CA LEU A 912 -39.16 4.25 9.23
C LEU A 912 -38.63 5.43 10.06
N LEU A 913 -37.47 5.97 9.67
CA LEU A 913 -36.80 7.09 10.33
C LEU A 913 -36.45 8.17 9.28
N PRO A 914 -37.43 8.92 8.77
CA PRO A 914 -37.20 10.00 7.82
C PRO A 914 -36.42 11.15 8.49
N GLY A 915 -35.57 11.84 7.74
CA GLY A 915 -34.77 12.96 8.23
C GLY A 915 -33.38 12.62 8.74
N TYR A 916 -33.02 11.33 8.78
CA TYR A 916 -31.65 10.90 9.00
C TYR A 916 -30.90 10.78 7.67
N ARG A 917 -29.60 11.05 7.72
CA ARG A 917 -28.71 10.81 6.57
C ARG A 917 -28.25 9.36 6.55
N TRP A 918 -27.90 8.87 5.38
CA TRP A 918 -27.40 7.49 5.21
C TRP A 918 -26.15 7.20 6.07
N ASP A 919 -25.30 8.23 6.32
CA ASP A 919 -24.01 8.12 7.03
C ASP A 919 -24.05 8.58 8.49
N ASP A 920 -25.23 8.86 9.04
CA ASP A 920 -25.39 9.39 10.39
C ASP A 920 -24.93 8.43 11.50
N LEU A 921 -25.08 7.12 11.28
CA LEU A 921 -24.52 6.09 12.16
C LEU A 921 -23.19 5.57 11.62
N SER A 922 -22.18 6.44 11.55
CA SER A 922 -20.81 6.07 11.20
C SER A 922 -19.81 6.77 12.10
N PHE A 923 -18.73 6.07 12.45
CA PHE A 923 -17.63 6.62 13.25
C PHE A 923 -18.09 7.27 14.57
N LEU A 924 -18.86 6.54 15.37
CA LEU A 924 -19.34 7.06 16.65
C LEU A 924 -18.19 7.31 17.63
N TYR A 925 -18.19 8.49 18.24
CA TYR A 925 -17.26 8.81 19.31
C TYR A 925 -17.60 8.05 20.59
N ASP A 926 -16.59 7.48 21.22
CA ASP A 926 -16.67 6.77 22.50
C ASP A 926 -15.98 7.59 23.59
N SER A 927 -16.76 8.14 24.52
CA SER A 927 -16.23 8.97 25.62
C SER A 927 -15.42 8.19 26.67
N ASP A 928 -15.61 6.87 26.74
CA ASP A 928 -14.86 6.03 27.67
C ASP A 928 -13.41 5.81 27.18
N THR A 929 -13.20 5.78 25.86
CA THR A 929 -11.90 5.55 25.22
C THR A 929 -11.34 6.78 24.51
N ASP A 930 -12.09 7.88 24.46
CA ASP A 930 -11.75 9.14 23.80
C ASP A 930 -11.29 8.96 22.36
N LYS A 931 -12.03 8.15 21.59
CA LYS A 931 -11.76 7.88 20.17
C LYS A 931 -13.02 7.45 19.42
N ILE A 932 -12.97 7.46 18.09
CA ILE A 932 -14.01 6.82 17.27
C ILE A 932 -13.99 5.30 17.45
N ASN A 933 -15.19 4.69 17.42
CA ASN A 933 -15.32 3.28 17.68
C ASN A 933 -16.51 2.68 16.88
N TYR A 934 -16.74 1.38 17.02
CA TYR A 934 -17.78 0.67 16.30
C TYR A 934 -19.19 1.11 16.71
N VAL A 935 -20.09 1.10 15.73
CA VAL A 935 -21.54 1.32 15.93
C VAL A 935 -22.19 0.07 16.51
N ALA A 936 -21.85 -1.09 15.98
CA ALA A 936 -22.33 -2.39 16.44
C ALA A 936 -21.32 -3.50 16.18
N GLU A 937 -21.34 -4.53 17.04
CA GLU A 937 -20.51 -5.74 16.90
C GLU A 937 -21.36 -6.99 16.64
N TYR A 938 -22.65 -6.93 16.94
CA TYR A 938 -23.57 -8.06 16.93
C TYR A 938 -24.88 -7.73 16.22
N PHE A 939 -25.55 -8.76 15.71
CA PHE A 939 -26.91 -8.72 15.22
C PHE A 939 -27.89 -9.23 16.28
N ILE A 940 -29.17 -8.93 16.07
CA ILE A 940 -30.26 -9.57 16.80
C ILE A 940 -30.77 -10.72 15.97
N GLN A 941 -30.69 -11.93 16.48
CA GLN A 941 -31.35 -13.10 15.90
C GLN A 941 -32.62 -13.39 16.66
N CYS A 942 -33.75 -13.43 15.94
CA CYS A 942 -35.03 -13.79 16.48
C CYS A 942 -35.98 -14.30 15.36
N ASP A 943 -37.05 -14.99 15.77
CA ASP A 943 -38.03 -15.61 14.87
C ASP A 943 -39.05 -14.62 14.33
N LYS A 944 -39.18 -13.40 14.89
CA LYS A 944 -40.14 -12.39 14.46
C LYS A 944 -39.57 -10.98 14.52
N VAL A 945 -39.54 -10.28 13.38
CA VAL A 945 -39.20 -8.86 13.26
C VAL A 945 -40.38 -8.15 12.59
N GLU A 946 -40.95 -7.13 13.23
CA GLU A 946 -42.04 -6.32 12.66
C GLU A 946 -41.54 -5.06 12.00
N LYS A 947 -40.59 -4.37 12.68
CA LYS A 947 -39.94 -3.16 12.16
C LYS A 947 -38.43 -3.25 12.40
N MET A 948 -37.64 -2.96 11.38
CA MET A 948 -36.17 -2.90 11.42
C MET A 948 -35.74 -1.47 11.17
N TYR A 949 -35.30 -0.76 12.21
CA TYR A 949 -34.94 0.67 12.15
C TYR A 949 -33.48 0.86 11.75
N VAL A 950 -32.59 0.06 12.35
CA VAL A 950 -31.16 0.02 12.03
C VAL A 950 -30.79 -1.43 11.79
N PHE A 951 -30.04 -1.64 10.74
CA PHE A 951 -29.67 -2.99 10.31
C PHE A 951 -28.22 -3.04 9.81
N ASN A 952 -27.76 -4.23 9.55
CA ASN A 952 -26.54 -4.46 8.80
C ASN A 952 -26.67 -5.76 8.01
N TYR A 953 -25.67 -6.10 7.23
CA TYR A 953 -25.72 -7.27 6.36
C TYR A 953 -24.91 -8.42 6.95
N LYS A 954 -25.38 -9.64 6.73
CA LYS A 954 -24.58 -10.82 7.04
C LYS A 954 -23.33 -10.83 6.15
N LYS A 955 -22.17 -10.94 6.78
CA LYS A 955 -20.91 -11.05 6.04
C LYS A 955 -20.56 -12.52 5.82
N PRO A 956 -20.18 -12.91 4.59
CA PRO A 956 -19.62 -14.23 4.33
C PRO A 956 -18.21 -14.33 4.95
N SER A 957 -17.75 -15.54 5.12
CA SER A 957 -16.33 -15.79 5.38
C SER A 957 -15.51 -15.43 4.15
N PHE A 958 -14.23 -15.12 4.35
CA PHE A 958 -13.31 -14.87 3.24
C PHE A 958 -13.34 -16.05 2.25
N GLY A 959 -13.60 -15.77 0.97
CA GLY A 959 -13.71 -16.77 -0.10
C GLY A 959 -15.08 -17.47 -0.24
N GLU A 960 -16.08 -17.17 0.61
CA GLU A 960 -17.44 -17.66 0.41
C GLU A 960 -18.18 -16.87 -0.69
N SER A 961 -19.07 -17.56 -1.42
CA SER A 961 -19.93 -16.97 -2.44
C SER A 961 -20.82 -15.85 -1.89
N ALA A 962 -21.13 -14.88 -2.74
CA ALA A 962 -22.00 -13.75 -2.43
C ALA A 962 -23.47 -14.09 -2.24
N GLU A 963 -23.89 -15.28 -2.61
CA GLU A 963 -25.27 -15.72 -2.40
C GLU A 963 -25.61 -15.70 -0.89
N GLY A 964 -26.57 -14.87 -0.50
CA GLY A 964 -26.95 -14.64 0.89
C GLY A 964 -26.38 -13.40 1.57
N ARG A 965 -25.48 -12.64 0.92
CA ARG A 965 -24.94 -11.38 1.46
C ARG A 965 -25.97 -10.27 1.64
N LYS A 966 -27.11 -10.36 0.96
CA LYS A 966 -28.19 -9.36 1.03
C LYS A 966 -29.11 -9.52 2.23
N GLU A 967 -28.87 -10.49 3.08
CA GLU A 967 -29.71 -10.71 4.25
C GLU A 967 -29.49 -9.59 5.27
N LYS A 968 -30.50 -8.70 5.40
CA LYS A 968 -30.51 -7.65 6.42
C LYS A 968 -30.73 -8.28 7.79
N ARG A 969 -29.84 -7.97 8.70
CA ARG A 969 -29.90 -8.41 10.09
C ARG A 969 -30.15 -7.20 11.00
N PRO A 970 -31.12 -7.28 11.94
CA PRO A 970 -31.46 -6.16 12.78
C PRO A 970 -30.37 -5.85 13.79
N VAL A 971 -30.10 -4.56 13.98
CA VAL A 971 -29.28 -3.95 15.02
C VAL A 971 -30.16 -3.15 15.99
N LEU A 972 -31.23 -2.53 15.48
CA LEU A 972 -32.30 -1.92 16.27
C LEU A 972 -33.62 -2.29 15.59
N MET A 973 -34.46 -2.99 16.32
CA MET A 973 -35.75 -3.49 15.83
C MET A 973 -36.88 -3.40 16.85
N HIS A 974 -38.08 -3.63 16.39
CA HIS A 974 -39.29 -3.75 17.19
C HIS A 974 -40.15 -4.96 16.78
N ASN A 975 -40.77 -5.58 17.74
CA ASN A 975 -41.86 -6.54 17.57
C ASN A 975 -42.87 -6.43 18.76
N GLU A 976 -43.83 -7.36 18.85
CA GLU A 976 -44.85 -7.37 19.91
C GLU A 976 -44.26 -7.43 21.34
N ASP A 977 -43.05 -7.92 21.53
CA ASP A 977 -42.41 -8.01 22.85
C ASP A 977 -41.75 -6.71 23.28
N GLY A 978 -41.27 -5.91 22.33
CA GLY A 978 -40.66 -4.62 22.62
C GLY A 978 -39.69 -4.16 21.54
N ILE A 979 -38.82 -3.25 21.95
CA ILE A 979 -37.69 -2.74 21.16
C ILE A 979 -36.45 -3.49 21.57
N PHE A 980 -35.63 -3.88 20.62
CA PHE A 980 -34.35 -4.58 20.83
C PHE A 980 -33.22 -3.89 20.13
N THR A 981 -32.07 -3.78 20.80
CA THR A 981 -30.87 -3.18 20.18
C THR A 981 -29.58 -3.86 20.58
N THR A 982 -28.66 -3.98 19.62
CA THR A 982 -27.25 -4.34 19.79
C THR A 982 -26.32 -3.18 19.49
N LEU A 983 -26.87 -1.95 19.34
CA LEU A 983 -26.03 -0.75 19.24
C LEU A 983 -25.09 -0.65 20.44
N ASN A 984 -23.83 -0.29 20.18
CA ASN A 984 -22.89 0.01 21.24
C ASN A 984 -23.27 1.33 21.92
N LEU A 985 -24.00 1.26 23.03
CA LEU A 985 -24.51 2.46 23.74
C LEU A 985 -23.55 2.96 24.82
N LYS A 986 -22.77 2.07 25.45
CA LYS A 986 -21.81 2.46 26.50
C LYS A 986 -20.77 3.43 25.94
N GLY A 987 -20.58 4.55 26.61
CA GLY A 987 -19.68 5.64 26.20
C GLY A 987 -20.14 6.43 24.96
N ARG A 988 -21.28 6.05 24.32
CA ARG A 988 -21.77 6.72 23.10
C ARG A 988 -23.02 7.55 23.33
N VAL A 989 -23.92 7.12 24.23
CA VAL A 989 -25.10 7.89 24.57
C VAL A 989 -24.73 9.13 25.40
N GLY A 990 -25.43 10.22 25.18
CA GLY A 990 -25.13 11.50 25.80
C GLY A 990 -24.07 12.35 25.12
N VAL A 991 -23.27 11.75 24.23
CA VAL A 991 -22.18 12.41 23.49
C VAL A 991 -22.31 12.35 21.97
N ASN A 992 -23.13 11.42 21.44
CA ASN A 992 -23.47 11.34 20.03
C ASN A 992 -24.96 11.65 19.82
N PRO A 993 -25.32 12.87 19.43
CA PRO A 993 -26.72 13.32 19.26
C PRO A 993 -27.54 12.38 18.38
N VAL A 994 -26.95 11.81 17.32
CA VAL A 994 -27.66 10.91 16.40
C VAL A 994 -28.11 9.61 17.09
N SER A 995 -27.22 8.99 17.88
CA SER A 995 -27.57 7.77 18.63
C SER A 995 -28.69 8.03 19.62
N ASP A 996 -28.61 9.15 20.35
CA ASP A 996 -29.62 9.55 21.33
C ASP A 996 -30.97 9.84 20.67
N LYS A 997 -30.94 10.55 19.51
CA LYS A 997 -32.13 10.91 18.77
C LYS A 997 -32.82 9.67 18.16
N ILE A 998 -32.08 8.72 17.60
CA ILE A 998 -32.64 7.49 17.07
C ILE A 998 -33.35 6.69 18.17
N LEU A 999 -32.71 6.54 19.32
CA LEU A 999 -33.33 5.86 20.47
C LEU A 999 -34.61 6.58 20.92
N TYR A 1000 -34.56 7.91 21.00
CA TYR A 1000 -35.72 8.73 21.35
C TYR A 1000 -36.87 8.56 20.37
N ASP A 1001 -36.61 8.72 19.05
CA ASP A 1001 -37.64 8.67 18.01
C ASP A 1001 -38.29 7.26 17.93
N VAL A 1002 -37.51 6.20 18.06
CA VAL A 1002 -38.01 4.82 18.06
C VAL A 1002 -38.88 4.56 19.31
N VAL A 1003 -38.42 4.94 20.48
CA VAL A 1003 -39.19 4.76 21.73
C VAL A 1003 -40.47 5.60 21.73
N ARG A 1004 -40.38 6.88 21.35
CA ARG A 1004 -41.53 7.78 21.30
C ARG A 1004 -42.59 7.35 20.28
N GLY A 1005 -42.18 6.75 19.18
CA GLY A 1005 -43.08 6.20 18.17
C GLY A 1005 -43.96 5.02 18.66
N LEU A 1006 -43.69 4.50 19.88
CA LEU A 1006 -44.47 3.44 20.54
C LEU A 1006 -45.27 3.91 21.73
N LEU A 1007 -44.97 5.11 22.26
CA LEU A 1007 -45.70 5.76 23.35
C LEU A 1007 -46.88 6.61 22.84
#